data_679f481bf9beeddb8f1e2eec22eafbce
#
_entry.id   679f481bf9beeddb8f1e2eec22eafbce
#
_cell.length_a   1.000
_cell.length_b   1.000
_cell.length_c   1.000
_cell.angle_alpha   90.00
_cell.angle_beta   90.00
_cell.angle_gamma   90.00
#
_symmetry.space_group_name_H-M   'P 1'
#
loop_
_entity.id
_entity.type
_entity.pdbx_description
1 polymer ?
#
loop_
_entity_poly.entity_id
_entity_poly.type
_entity_poly.pdbx_seq_one_letter_code
_entity_poly.pdbx_strand_id
1 'polypeptide(L)'
;MSDLKRIVIDDTEVEVDGAMTLIQACEEAGVEIPRFCYHERLSIAGNCRMCLVEVVGGPPKPAASCAMQVRDLRPGPEGQAPVVKTNSPMVKKAREGVMEFMLINHPLDCPICDQGGECDLQDQAMAYGLSGTRFSEAKRAVDDINLGPLVSTQMTRCISCTRCVRFTSEVAGITQMGQTGRGEDAEITSYLNQTLDSNLQGNIIDLCPVGALTSKPYAFTARPWELTKTETIDVMDALGSNIRVDTKGREVKRILPRNHDGVNEEWISDKTRFVWDGLRRQRLDTPFVRVDGKLRPATWGEALGAVATAMKGKKVAGLVGDLVSTEAAYALKQLIEGQGGSVECRTDGAKLPGANRAGYLGTATIEDIDNAQMIQLIGTNPREEAPVLNARIRKAWINGATIGLVGEPADLTYDYVHVGNDRAALVEIAAKDIGPAKDMNTVVIIGMGALTEADGAAVLSQAMKLAENTKSKFMVLHTAAARVGAMDAGCVTEGGLAGAIDGAEVVYNLGADEVEIADGPFVVYQGSHGDRGAHRADVILPGAAYTEEQGLFVNTEGRPQLALRAAFPPGEAKENWAILRALSAELGATQPWDTQAGLRRALVEDVPHLGDIDQVAENTWKREPLKKPAKASLRYAVNDFYLTNPIARASEVMAELSALAKARKDAPMAAE
;
A
#
# COMPACT_ATOMS: atom_id res chain seq x y z
N MET A 1 -31.59 13.55 0.53
CA MET A 1 -32.27 13.15 1.79
C MET A 1 -32.15 11.65 1.86
N SER A 2 -31.54 11.09 2.89
CA SER A 2 -31.47 9.64 3.13
C SER A 2 -32.89 9.10 3.28
N ASP A 3 -33.24 8.04 2.51
CA ASP A 3 -34.52 7.33 2.61
C ASP A 3 -34.45 6.36 3.82
N LEU A 4 -34.41 6.93 5.03
CA LEU A 4 -34.32 6.15 6.26
C LEU A 4 -35.57 5.28 6.43
N LYS A 5 -35.36 4.00 6.68
CA LYS A 5 -36.39 2.97 6.89
C LYS A 5 -36.20 2.31 8.24
N ARG A 6 -37.29 2.12 8.97
CA ARG A 6 -37.31 1.30 10.18
C ARG A 6 -37.54 -0.16 9.84
N ILE A 7 -36.70 -1.03 10.34
CA ILE A 7 -36.81 -2.49 10.23
C ILE A 7 -36.52 -3.12 11.58
N VAL A 8 -37.03 -4.33 11.80
CA VAL A 8 -36.74 -5.13 12.99
C VAL A 8 -35.89 -6.32 12.56
N ILE A 9 -34.67 -6.43 13.10
CA ILE A 9 -33.76 -7.54 12.86
C ILE A 9 -33.70 -8.38 14.13
N ASP A 10 -34.16 -9.63 14.03
CA ASP A 10 -34.51 -10.48 15.16
C ASP A 10 -35.45 -9.72 16.13
N ASP A 11 -34.96 -9.24 17.26
CA ASP A 11 -35.75 -8.49 18.23
C ASP A 11 -35.28 -7.01 18.36
N THR A 12 -34.38 -6.55 17.48
CA THR A 12 -33.79 -5.21 17.52
C THR A 12 -34.37 -4.34 16.42
N GLU A 13 -34.98 -3.21 16.80
CA GLU A 13 -35.43 -2.18 15.84
C GLU A 13 -34.26 -1.27 15.49
N VAL A 14 -34.00 -1.10 14.18
CA VAL A 14 -32.95 -0.21 13.65
C VAL A 14 -33.52 0.69 12.55
N GLU A 15 -32.94 1.88 12.43
CA GLU A 15 -33.25 2.83 11.36
C GLU A 15 -32.03 2.94 10.44
N VAL A 16 -32.20 2.50 9.18
CA VAL A 16 -31.12 2.37 8.20
C VAL A 16 -31.53 2.96 6.85
N ASP A 17 -30.55 3.26 5.98
CA ASP A 17 -30.83 3.73 4.63
C ASP A 17 -31.52 2.62 3.82
N GLY A 18 -32.62 2.98 3.14
CA GLY A 18 -33.38 2.07 2.28
C GLY A 18 -32.58 1.49 1.11
N ALA A 19 -31.51 2.12 0.70
CA ALA A 19 -30.60 1.63 -0.34
C ALA A 19 -29.64 0.53 0.15
N MET A 20 -29.44 0.38 1.45
CA MET A 20 -28.61 -0.70 2.02
C MET A 20 -29.17 -2.08 1.67
N THR A 21 -28.28 -3.04 1.50
CA THR A 21 -28.66 -4.45 1.46
C THR A 21 -29.03 -4.97 2.85
N LEU A 22 -29.83 -6.03 2.94
CA LEU A 22 -30.19 -6.58 4.24
C LEU A 22 -29.00 -7.10 5.02
N ILE A 23 -27.95 -7.58 4.35
CA ILE A 23 -26.74 -8.04 5.04
C ILE A 23 -26.03 -6.85 5.72
N GLN A 24 -25.94 -5.70 5.07
CA GLN A 24 -25.39 -4.47 5.68
C GLN A 24 -26.25 -3.96 6.84
N ALA A 25 -27.59 -3.97 6.66
CA ALA A 25 -28.50 -3.59 7.73
C ALA A 25 -28.42 -4.53 8.95
N CYS A 26 -28.16 -5.83 8.74
CA CYS A 26 -27.91 -6.77 9.84
C CYS A 26 -26.59 -6.45 10.58
N GLU A 27 -25.56 -6.05 9.86
CA GLU A 27 -24.27 -5.63 10.46
C GLU A 27 -24.44 -4.36 11.30
N GLU A 28 -25.19 -3.36 10.82
CA GLU A 28 -25.55 -2.16 11.60
C GLU A 28 -26.33 -2.52 12.89
N ALA A 29 -27.13 -3.57 12.85
CA ALA A 29 -27.81 -4.12 14.03
C ALA A 29 -26.91 -4.97 14.94
N GLY A 30 -25.63 -5.13 14.60
CA GLY A 30 -24.68 -5.97 15.33
C GLY A 30 -24.87 -7.48 15.13
N VAL A 31 -25.57 -7.88 14.05
CA VAL A 31 -25.83 -9.28 13.71
C VAL A 31 -24.98 -9.72 12.54
N GLU A 32 -24.06 -10.64 12.79
CA GLU A 32 -23.21 -11.23 11.75
C GLU A 32 -23.99 -12.24 10.90
N ILE A 33 -23.91 -12.09 9.56
CA ILE A 33 -24.51 -13.01 8.59
C ILE A 33 -23.40 -13.78 7.88
N PRO A 34 -23.44 -15.15 7.90
CA PRO A 34 -22.44 -15.96 7.20
C PRO A 34 -22.51 -15.77 5.67
N ARG A 35 -21.35 -15.75 5.03
CA ARG A 35 -21.22 -15.43 3.60
C ARG A 35 -19.96 -16.04 3.00
N PHE A 36 -19.98 -16.33 1.69
CA PHE A 36 -18.80 -16.70 0.91
C PHE A 36 -18.61 -15.80 -0.31
N CYS A 37 -19.64 -15.60 -1.13
CA CYS A 37 -19.50 -14.82 -2.35
C CYS A 37 -19.58 -13.30 -2.12
N TYR A 38 -20.30 -12.84 -1.11
CA TYR A 38 -20.43 -11.41 -0.80
C TYR A 38 -19.12 -10.86 -0.24
N HIS A 39 -18.75 -9.69 -0.72
CA HIS A 39 -17.68 -8.85 -0.20
C HIS A 39 -18.10 -7.39 -0.38
N GLU A 40 -17.86 -6.56 0.61
CA GLU A 40 -18.38 -5.18 0.64
C GLU A 40 -17.86 -4.31 -0.50
N ARG A 41 -16.65 -4.60 -0.96
CA ARG A 41 -15.98 -3.81 -2.01
C ARG A 41 -16.08 -4.42 -3.40
N LEU A 42 -16.88 -5.45 -3.57
CA LEU A 42 -17.10 -6.11 -4.86
C LEU A 42 -18.60 -6.15 -5.19
N SER A 43 -18.92 -6.20 -6.47
CA SER A 43 -20.30 -6.35 -6.93
C SER A 43 -20.97 -7.60 -6.33
N ILE A 44 -22.30 -7.58 -6.24
CA ILE A 44 -23.07 -8.66 -5.62
C ILE A 44 -23.21 -9.84 -6.59
N ALA A 45 -22.60 -10.99 -6.25
CA ALA A 45 -22.75 -12.23 -7.03
C ALA A 45 -24.02 -13.01 -6.67
N GLY A 46 -24.40 -13.06 -5.39
CA GLY A 46 -25.61 -13.73 -4.91
C GLY A 46 -25.67 -15.25 -5.17
N ASN A 47 -24.54 -15.91 -5.42
CA ASN A 47 -24.47 -17.30 -5.90
C ASN A 47 -24.26 -18.35 -4.78
N CYS A 48 -23.58 -18.05 -3.68
CA CYS A 48 -23.30 -19.04 -2.62
C CYS A 48 -24.51 -19.39 -1.75
N ARG A 49 -25.46 -18.50 -1.59
CA ARG A 49 -26.68 -18.65 -0.79
C ARG A 49 -26.44 -18.88 0.72
N MET A 50 -25.25 -18.64 1.25
CA MET A 50 -25.01 -18.80 2.68
C MET A 50 -25.65 -17.69 3.53
N CYS A 51 -25.85 -16.50 2.95
CA CYS A 51 -26.45 -15.33 3.60
C CYS A 51 -27.99 -15.34 3.72
N LEU A 52 -28.63 -16.51 3.65
CA LEU A 52 -30.09 -16.62 3.71
C LEU A 52 -30.66 -16.15 5.05
N VAL A 53 -31.74 -15.36 4.99
CA VAL A 53 -32.53 -14.86 6.12
C VAL A 53 -34.03 -15.08 5.87
N GLU A 54 -34.87 -15.06 6.91
CA GLU A 54 -36.32 -15.09 6.79
C GLU A 54 -36.91 -13.68 6.86
N VAL A 55 -37.71 -13.31 5.87
CA VAL A 55 -38.50 -12.07 5.88
C VAL A 55 -39.92 -12.43 6.30
N VAL A 56 -40.34 -11.96 7.47
CA VAL A 56 -41.67 -12.27 8.04
C VAL A 56 -42.75 -11.64 7.18
N GLY A 57 -43.80 -12.42 6.84
CA GLY A 57 -44.87 -11.97 5.94
C GLY A 57 -44.47 -11.95 4.46
N GLY A 58 -43.25 -12.33 4.13
CA GLY A 58 -42.76 -12.52 2.76
C GLY A 58 -43.14 -13.90 2.19
N PRO A 59 -42.56 -14.29 1.04
CA PRO A 59 -42.72 -15.63 0.48
C PRO A 59 -42.25 -16.71 1.47
N PRO A 60 -42.82 -17.92 1.48
CA PRO A 60 -42.47 -19.00 2.40
C PRO A 60 -41.13 -19.69 2.02
N LYS A 61 -40.11 -18.89 1.76
CA LYS A 61 -38.75 -19.31 1.40
C LYS A 61 -37.74 -18.27 1.92
N PRO A 62 -36.52 -18.67 2.30
CA PRO A 62 -35.51 -17.73 2.75
C PRO A 62 -35.04 -16.82 1.61
N ALA A 63 -34.67 -15.59 1.95
CA ALA A 63 -34.16 -14.56 1.05
C ALA A 63 -32.64 -14.40 1.16
N ALA A 64 -31.96 -14.08 0.05
CA ALA A 64 -30.54 -13.78 0.06
C ALA A 64 -30.32 -12.34 0.54
N SER A 65 -29.85 -12.16 1.76
CA SER A 65 -29.66 -10.84 2.37
C SER A 65 -28.68 -9.94 1.63
N CYS A 66 -27.67 -10.51 0.96
CA CYS A 66 -26.71 -9.74 0.17
C CYS A 66 -27.31 -9.12 -1.12
N ALA A 67 -28.44 -9.64 -1.61
CA ALA A 67 -29.03 -9.22 -2.89
C ALA A 67 -30.39 -8.51 -2.74
N MET A 68 -30.93 -8.39 -1.53
CA MET A 68 -32.19 -7.71 -1.23
C MET A 68 -31.90 -6.39 -0.52
N GLN A 69 -32.48 -5.30 -0.98
CA GLN A 69 -32.37 -4.00 -0.34
C GLN A 69 -33.46 -3.80 0.72
N VAL A 70 -33.17 -2.97 1.72
CA VAL A 70 -34.11 -2.63 2.79
C VAL A 70 -35.41 -2.03 2.23
N ARG A 71 -35.33 -1.18 1.21
CA ARG A 71 -36.48 -0.58 0.53
C ARG A 71 -37.42 -1.58 -0.17
N ASP A 72 -36.93 -2.79 -0.45
CA ASP A 72 -37.73 -3.85 -1.10
C ASP A 72 -38.66 -4.57 -0.11
N LEU A 73 -38.43 -4.35 1.20
CA LEU A 73 -39.24 -4.93 2.26
C LEU A 73 -40.62 -4.26 2.31
N ARG A 74 -41.65 -5.08 2.48
CA ARG A 74 -43.01 -4.59 2.67
C ARG A 74 -43.34 -4.41 4.14
N PRO A 75 -43.97 -3.29 4.53
CA PRO A 75 -44.46 -3.13 5.90
C PRO A 75 -45.53 -4.18 6.21
N GLY A 76 -45.72 -4.46 7.48
CA GLY A 76 -46.80 -5.33 7.95
C GLY A 76 -48.20 -4.79 7.62
N PRO A 77 -49.26 -5.62 7.79
CA PRO A 77 -50.64 -5.26 7.38
C PRO A 77 -51.16 -3.98 8.01
N GLU A 78 -50.68 -3.58 9.18
CA GLU A 78 -51.09 -2.35 9.88
C GLU A 78 -49.98 -1.27 9.85
N GLY A 79 -49.04 -1.38 8.88
CA GLY A 79 -47.95 -0.43 8.72
C GLY A 79 -46.76 -0.66 9.68
N GLN A 80 -46.67 -1.83 10.33
CA GLN A 80 -45.56 -2.16 11.20
C GLN A 80 -44.25 -2.27 10.41
N ALA A 81 -43.13 -2.00 11.09
CA ALA A 81 -41.79 -2.18 10.52
C ALA A 81 -41.62 -3.63 10.03
N PRO A 82 -41.01 -3.83 8.85
CA PRO A 82 -40.70 -5.18 8.36
C PRO A 82 -39.79 -5.91 9.35
N VAL A 83 -40.02 -7.22 9.51
CA VAL A 83 -39.26 -8.06 10.41
C VAL A 83 -38.38 -9.05 9.63
N VAL A 84 -37.09 -9.06 9.91
CA VAL A 84 -36.11 -10.00 9.36
C VAL A 84 -35.61 -10.90 10.49
N LYS A 85 -35.66 -12.21 10.30
CA LYS A 85 -35.14 -13.19 11.25
C LYS A 85 -33.89 -13.84 10.70
N THR A 86 -32.80 -13.76 11.45
CA THR A 86 -31.50 -14.28 11.04
C THR A 86 -31.19 -15.66 11.60
N ASN A 87 -31.98 -16.12 12.58
CA ASN A 87 -31.72 -17.36 13.34
C ASN A 87 -33.00 -18.21 13.54
N SER A 88 -33.98 -18.12 12.65
CA SER A 88 -35.19 -18.96 12.71
C SER A 88 -34.89 -20.43 12.33
N PRO A 89 -35.78 -21.39 12.67
CA PRO A 89 -35.64 -22.79 12.27
C PRO A 89 -35.52 -22.96 10.73
N MET A 90 -36.22 -22.11 9.96
CA MET A 90 -36.11 -22.09 8.49
C MET A 90 -34.70 -21.69 8.04
N VAL A 91 -34.15 -20.64 8.63
CA VAL A 91 -32.81 -20.14 8.28
C VAL A 91 -31.74 -21.16 8.67
N LYS A 92 -31.82 -21.75 9.86
CA LYS A 92 -30.89 -22.81 10.30
C LYS A 92 -30.86 -23.97 9.32
N LYS A 93 -32.01 -24.51 8.98
CA LYS A 93 -32.12 -25.64 8.05
C LYS A 93 -31.62 -25.28 6.64
N ALA A 94 -31.87 -24.04 6.21
CA ALA A 94 -31.38 -23.57 4.91
C ALA A 94 -29.85 -23.46 4.86
N ARG A 95 -29.23 -22.91 5.91
CA ARG A 95 -27.76 -22.81 6.02
C ARG A 95 -27.08 -24.18 6.16
N GLU A 96 -27.66 -25.10 6.94
CA GLU A 96 -27.21 -26.50 7.00
C GLU A 96 -27.18 -27.15 5.62
N GLY A 97 -28.24 -26.98 4.83
CA GLY A 97 -28.31 -27.49 3.46
C GLY A 97 -27.31 -26.85 2.51
N VAL A 98 -27.06 -25.52 2.64
CA VAL A 98 -26.04 -24.83 1.85
C VAL A 98 -24.64 -25.33 2.23
N MET A 99 -24.34 -25.50 3.51
CA MET A 99 -23.06 -26.05 3.96
C MET A 99 -22.84 -27.48 3.45
N GLU A 100 -23.86 -28.34 3.51
CA GLU A 100 -23.79 -29.68 2.93
C GLU A 100 -23.43 -29.61 1.44
N PHE A 101 -24.10 -28.70 0.69
CA PHE A 101 -23.86 -28.52 -0.74
C PHE A 101 -22.42 -28.04 -1.03
N MET A 102 -21.87 -27.12 -0.23
CA MET A 102 -20.49 -26.66 -0.39
C MET A 102 -19.44 -27.73 -0.10
N LEU A 103 -19.77 -28.69 0.78
CA LEU A 103 -18.84 -29.73 1.26
C LEU A 103 -18.85 -31.01 0.41
N ILE A 104 -19.88 -31.28 -0.39
CA ILE A 104 -19.99 -32.56 -1.12
C ILE A 104 -18.80 -32.80 -2.06
N ASN A 105 -18.33 -31.80 -2.78
CA ASN A 105 -17.18 -31.89 -3.67
C ASN A 105 -15.88 -31.33 -3.07
N HIS A 106 -15.93 -30.71 -1.88
CA HIS A 106 -14.73 -30.19 -1.25
C HIS A 106 -13.80 -31.32 -0.80
N PRO A 107 -12.49 -31.31 -1.15
CA PRO A 107 -11.57 -32.41 -0.78
C PRO A 107 -11.24 -32.39 0.72
N LEU A 108 -10.83 -33.53 1.25
CA LEU A 108 -10.44 -33.68 2.67
C LEU A 108 -8.98 -33.27 2.89
N ASP A 109 -8.60 -32.10 2.41
CA ASP A 109 -7.22 -31.60 2.32
C ASP A 109 -6.80 -30.71 3.52
N CYS A 110 -7.64 -30.47 4.50
CA CYS A 110 -7.33 -29.53 5.59
C CYS A 110 -5.95 -29.72 6.24
N PRO A 111 -5.44 -30.96 6.46
CA PRO A 111 -4.11 -31.17 7.03
C PRO A 111 -2.96 -30.68 6.15
N ILE A 112 -3.13 -30.65 4.83
CA ILE A 112 -2.12 -30.21 3.84
C ILE A 112 -2.47 -28.89 3.16
N CYS A 113 -3.57 -28.25 3.54
CA CYS A 113 -4.03 -26.99 2.98
C CYS A 113 -3.46 -25.82 3.79
N ASP A 114 -2.79 -24.85 3.12
CA ASP A 114 -2.23 -23.66 3.78
C ASP A 114 -3.29 -22.73 4.39
N GLN A 115 -4.56 -22.82 3.94
CA GLN A 115 -5.69 -22.10 4.53
C GLN A 115 -6.15 -22.72 5.85
N GLY A 116 -5.69 -23.94 6.22
CA GLY A 116 -6.12 -24.64 7.43
C GLY A 116 -5.85 -23.84 8.71
N GLY A 117 -6.93 -23.55 9.48
CA GLY A 117 -6.90 -22.73 10.69
C GLY A 117 -7.23 -21.25 10.49
N GLU A 118 -7.45 -20.80 9.26
CA GLU A 118 -7.92 -19.45 8.90
C GLU A 118 -8.86 -19.53 7.66
N CYS A 119 -9.67 -20.57 7.57
CA CYS A 119 -10.50 -20.89 6.41
C CYS A 119 -11.97 -20.64 6.73
N ASP A 120 -12.60 -19.70 6.01
CA ASP A 120 -14.03 -19.36 6.19
C ASP A 120 -14.93 -20.59 6.04
N LEU A 121 -14.58 -21.53 5.14
CA LEU A 121 -15.37 -22.76 4.97
C LEU A 121 -15.28 -23.67 6.20
N GLN A 122 -14.11 -23.81 6.84
CA GLN A 122 -13.97 -24.57 8.08
C GLN A 122 -14.80 -23.95 9.20
N ASP A 123 -14.66 -22.64 9.42
CA ASP A 123 -15.31 -21.92 10.51
C ASP A 123 -16.83 -21.94 10.34
N GLN A 124 -17.33 -21.68 9.13
CA GLN A 124 -18.77 -21.73 8.84
C GLN A 124 -19.32 -23.16 8.83
N ALA A 125 -18.52 -24.17 8.45
CA ALA A 125 -18.95 -25.58 8.57
C ALA A 125 -19.13 -26.00 10.01
N MET A 126 -18.26 -25.53 10.92
CA MET A 126 -18.40 -25.78 12.36
C MET A 126 -19.58 -25.03 12.98
N ALA A 127 -19.82 -23.79 12.57
CA ALA A 127 -20.88 -22.94 13.13
C ALA A 127 -22.29 -23.29 12.62
N TYR A 128 -22.42 -23.68 11.36
CA TYR A 128 -23.70 -23.82 10.67
C TYR A 128 -23.90 -25.18 9.97
N GLY A 129 -22.91 -26.04 9.91
CA GLY A 129 -22.97 -27.34 9.23
C GLY A 129 -23.49 -28.47 10.11
N LEU A 130 -23.73 -29.61 9.47
CA LEU A 130 -24.05 -30.87 10.14
C LEU A 130 -22.77 -31.63 10.54
N SER A 131 -22.85 -32.44 11.57
CA SER A 131 -21.72 -33.25 12.10
C SER A 131 -21.34 -34.44 11.22
N GLY A 132 -22.07 -34.74 10.18
CA GLY A 132 -21.84 -35.89 9.28
C GLY A 132 -22.22 -35.62 7.85
N THR A 133 -21.89 -36.52 6.94
CA THR A 133 -22.24 -36.47 5.53
C THR A 133 -23.09 -37.63 5.10
N ARG A 134 -24.02 -37.38 4.18
CA ARG A 134 -24.83 -38.41 3.47
C ARG A 134 -24.27 -38.70 2.07
N PHE A 135 -23.26 -37.95 1.63
CA PHE A 135 -22.70 -38.06 0.31
C PHE A 135 -21.76 -39.28 0.23
N SER A 136 -22.02 -40.17 -0.70
CA SER A 136 -21.30 -41.44 -0.89
C SER A 136 -20.66 -41.57 -2.28
N GLU A 137 -20.84 -40.58 -3.15
CA GLU A 137 -20.27 -40.58 -4.49
C GLU A 137 -18.83 -40.06 -4.51
N ALA A 138 -18.13 -40.26 -5.61
CA ALA A 138 -16.79 -39.71 -5.82
C ALA A 138 -16.84 -38.17 -5.89
N LYS A 139 -15.92 -37.51 -5.18
CA LYS A 139 -15.79 -36.05 -5.27
C LYS A 139 -15.21 -35.64 -6.61
N ARG A 140 -15.67 -34.49 -7.14
CA ARG A 140 -15.15 -33.90 -8.35
C ARG A 140 -13.66 -33.51 -8.16
N ALA A 141 -12.85 -33.71 -9.20
CA ALA A 141 -11.50 -33.18 -9.33
C ALA A 141 -11.47 -32.11 -10.43
N VAL A 142 -10.71 -31.06 -10.22
CA VAL A 142 -10.52 -29.95 -11.15
C VAL A 142 -9.02 -29.73 -11.34
N ASP A 143 -8.60 -29.51 -12.57
CA ASP A 143 -7.20 -29.24 -12.90
C ASP A 143 -6.73 -27.89 -12.33
N ASP A 144 -5.48 -27.86 -11.90
CA ASP A 144 -4.86 -26.62 -11.43
C ASP A 144 -4.45 -25.73 -12.60
N ILE A 145 -4.48 -24.42 -12.36
CA ILE A 145 -4.12 -23.40 -13.35
C ILE A 145 -2.83 -22.70 -12.94
N ASN A 146 -2.10 -22.16 -13.90
CA ASN A 146 -0.89 -21.37 -13.62
C ASN A 146 -1.21 -19.88 -13.59
N LEU A 147 -1.20 -19.28 -12.39
CA LEU A 147 -1.41 -17.82 -12.19
C LEU A 147 -0.09 -17.05 -12.03
N GLY A 148 1.06 -17.70 -12.17
CA GLY A 148 2.38 -17.07 -12.02
C GLY A 148 3.11 -17.45 -10.74
N PRO A 149 4.13 -16.69 -10.32
CA PRO A 149 4.99 -17.05 -9.19
C PRO A 149 4.39 -16.75 -7.82
N LEU A 150 3.34 -15.92 -7.72
CA LEU A 150 2.81 -15.46 -6.46
C LEU A 150 1.68 -16.33 -5.90
N VAL A 151 0.82 -16.84 -6.78
CA VAL A 151 -0.41 -17.55 -6.39
C VAL A 151 -0.28 -19.04 -6.69
N SER A 152 -0.39 -19.85 -5.66
CA SER A 152 -0.54 -21.31 -5.77
C SER A 152 -2.01 -21.65 -5.93
N THR A 153 -2.32 -22.57 -6.81
CA THR A 153 -3.69 -22.98 -7.12
C THR A 153 -3.92 -24.45 -6.74
N GLN A 154 -5.07 -24.72 -6.15
CA GLN A 154 -5.62 -26.06 -5.90
C GLN A 154 -7.11 -26.00 -6.20
N MET A 155 -7.44 -26.05 -7.50
CA MET A 155 -8.77 -25.66 -7.96
C MET A 155 -9.87 -26.64 -7.56
N THR A 156 -9.52 -27.88 -7.21
CA THR A 156 -10.46 -28.83 -6.58
C THR A 156 -11.06 -28.29 -5.28
N ARG A 157 -10.37 -27.38 -4.56
CA ARG A 157 -10.88 -26.73 -3.33
C ARG A 157 -11.80 -25.56 -3.60
N CYS A 158 -11.91 -25.11 -4.85
CA CYS A 158 -12.69 -23.92 -5.23
C CYS A 158 -14.18 -24.16 -5.01
N ILE A 159 -14.87 -23.18 -4.39
CA ILE A 159 -16.33 -23.17 -4.19
C ILE A 159 -17.05 -22.25 -5.18
N SER A 160 -16.40 -21.84 -6.25
CA SER A 160 -16.94 -20.99 -7.33
C SER A 160 -17.64 -19.72 -6.85
N CYS A 161 -17.12 -19.09 -5.79
CA CYS A 161 -17.69 -17.86 -5.22
C CYS A 161 -17.47 -16.60 -6.08
N THR A 162 -16.60 -16.67 -7.08
CA THR A 162 -16.23 -15.61 -8.03
C THR A 162 -15.61 -14.35 -7.44
N ARG A 163 -15.20 -14.31 -6.17
CA ARG A 163 -14.52 -13.14 -5.58
C ARG A 163 -13.25 -12.76 -6.34
N CYS A 164 -12.41 -13.73 -6.71
CA CYS A 164 -11.18 -13.51 -7.47
C CYS A 164 -11.46 -12.92 -8.87
N VAL A 165 -12.47 -13.43 -9.58
CA VAL A 165 -12.85 -12.92 -10.91
C VAL A 165 -13.35 -11.48 -10.83
N ARG A 166 -14.21 -11.18 -9.85
CA ARG A 166 -14.71 -9.81 -9.65
C ARG A 166 -13.61 -8.84 -9.22
N PHE A 167 -12.72 -9.26 -8.33
CA PHE A 167 -11.57 -8.44 -7.92
C PHE A 167 -10.68 -8.10 -9.13
N THR A 168 -10.31 -9.11 -9.92
CA THR A 168 -9.41 -8.87 -11.08
C THR A 168 -10.04 -7.92 -12.09
N SER A 169 -11.35 -8.00 -12.33
CA SER A 169 -12.05 -7.13 -13.27
C SER A 169 -12.43 -5.76 -12.69
N GLU A 170 -12.89 -5.69 -11.45
CA GLU A 170 -13.44 -4.46 -10.85
C GLU A 170 -12.36 -3.60 -10.20
N VAL A 171 -11.48 -4.20 -9.38
CA VAL A 171 -10.47 -3.49 -8.61
C VAL A 171 -9.13 -3.42 -9.34
N ALA A 172 -8.58 -4.58 -9.74
CA ALA A 172 -7.29 -4.63 -10.43
C ALA A 172 -7.36 -4.16 -11.90
N GLY A 173 -8.54 -4.21 -12.52
CA GLY A 173 -8.77 -3.75 -13.88
C GLY A 173 -8.19 -4.63 -14.98
N ILE A 174 -7.98 -5.90 -14.68
CA ILE A 174 -7.54 -6.91 -15.65
C ILE A 174 -8.63 -7.97 -15.82
N THR A 175 -8.93 -8.37 -17.06
CA THR A 175 -9.98 -9.36 -17.37
C THR A 175 -9.40 -10.74 -17.68
N GLN A 176 -8.32 -11.10 -17.00
CA GLN A 176 -7.58 -12.34 -17.27
C GLN A 176 -8.15 -13.57 -16.57
N MET A 177 -9.06 -13.38 -15.59
CA MET A 177 -9.76 -14.49 -14.93
C MET A 177 -11.25 -14.51 -15.33
N GLY A 178 -11.81 -15.70 -15.39
CA GLY A 178 -13.22 -15.90 -15.71
C GLY A 178 -13.75 -17.21 -15.15
N GLN A 179 -15.04 -17.48 -15.42
CA GLN A 179 -15.68 -18.75 -15.12
C GLN A 179 -16.15 -19.39 -16.41
N THR A 180 -15.80 -20.65 -16.61
CA THR A 180 -16.26 -21.51 -17.71
C THR A 180 -17.22 -22.57 -17.19
N GLY A 181 -17.97 -23.22 -18.08
CA GLY A 181 -18.93 -24.25 -17.70
C GLY A 181 -20.17 -23.71 -16.97
N ARG A 182 -20.96 -24.61 -16.43
CA ARG A 182 -22.16 -24.30 -15.62
C ARG A 182 -22.52 -25.48 -14.70
N GLY A 183 -23.26 -25.17 -13.63
CA GLY A 183 -23.65 -26.17 -12.64
C GLY A 183 -22.42 -26.73 -11.92
N GLU A 184 -22.32 -28.04 -11.77
CA GLU A 184 -21.19 -28.69 -11.13
C GLU A 184 -19.90 -28.65 -11.98
N ASP A 185 -20.01 -28.45 -13.29
CA ASP A 185 -18.88 -28.31 -14.21
C ASP A 185 -18.38 -26.86 -14.32
N ALA A 186 -18.87 -25.97 -13.47
CA ALA A 186 -18.40 -24.59 -13.43
C ALA A 186 -16.99 -24.50 -12.83
N GLU A 187 -16.06 -23.88 -13.55
CA GLU A 187 -14.66 -23.77 -13.16
C GLU A 187 -14.15 -22.34 -13.31
N ILE A 188 -13.40 -21.89 -12.31
CA ILE A 188 -12.66 -20.63 -12.37
C ILE A 188 -11.32 -20.91 -13.07
N THR A 189 -11.03 -20.14 -14.12
CA THR A 189 -9.82 -20.31 -14.92
C THR A 189 -9.24 -18.96 -15.35
N SER A 190 -8.00 -18.97 -15.84
CA SER A 190 -7.42 -17.81 -16.50
C SER A 190 -7.60 -17.91 -18.02
N TYR A 191 -7.68 -16.76 -18.69
CA TYR A 191 -7.80 -16.72 -20.14
C TYR A 191 -6.56 -17.35 -20.80
N LEU A 192 -6.76 -18.37 -21.61
CA LEU A 192 -5.71 -19.15 -22.31
C LEU A 192 -4.56 -19.62 -21.38
N ASN A 193 -4.84 -19.90 -20.11
CA ASN A 193 -3.84 -20.26 -19.10
C ASN A 193 -2.70 -19.23 -18.94
N GLN A 194 -2.98 -17.95 -19.22
CA GLN A 194 -2.03 -16.87 -19.02
C GLN A 194 -1.86 -16.56 -17.54
N THR A 195 -0.64 -16.18 -17.16
CA THR A 195 -0.33 -15.67 -15.83
C THR A 195 -0.90 -14.27 -15.64
N LEU A 196 -1.30 -13.93 -14.42
CA LEU A 196 -1.88 -12.61 -14.12
C LEU A 196 -0.86 -11.48 -14.34
N ASP A 197 -1.36 -10.36 -14.86
CA ASP A 197 -0.59 -9.14 -15.09
C ASP A 197 -1.17 -7.97 -14.30
N SER A 198 -0.95 -7.99 -13.01
CA SER A 198 -1.39 -6.93 -12.10
C SER A 198 -0.39 -6.77 -10.97
N ASN A 199 -0.20 -5.54 -10.51
CA ASN A 199 0.58 -5.22 -9.31
C ASN A 199 -0.22 -5.44 -8.00
N LEU A 200 -1.47 -5.95 -8.11
CA LEU A 200 -2.39 -6.21 -7.00
C LEU A 200 -2.86 -7.66 -6.96
N GLN A 201 -2.28 -8.56 -7.77
CA GLN A 201 -2.78 -9.93 -7.93
C GLN A 201 -2.78 -10.74 -6.63
N GLY A 202 -1.86 -10.47 -5.71
CA GLY A 202 -1.79 -11.17 -4.42
C GLY A 202 -3.02 -11.01 -3.53
N ASN A 203 -3.86 -9.99 -3.74
CA ASN A 203 -5.08 -9.78 -2.96
C ASN A 203 -6.15 -10.87 -3.20
N ILE A 204 -6.09 -11.61 -4.32
CA ILE A 204 -7.00 -12.74 -4.54
C ILE A 204 -6.79 -13.88 -3.54
N ILE A 205 -5.63 -13.93 -2.87
CA ILE A 205 -5.31 -14.91 -1.84
C ILE A 205 -6.19 -14.67 -0.60
N ASP A 206 -6.24 -13.42 -0.12
CA ASP A 206 -7.04 -13.06 1.06
C ASP A 206 -8.55 -13.11 0.76
N LEU A 207 -8.92 -12.75 -0.48
CA LEU A 207 -10.31 -12.80 -0.93
C LEU A 207 -10.86 -14.22 -1.08
N CYS A 208 -9.98 -15.22 -1.30
CA CYS A 208 -10.40 -16.60 -1.47
C CYS A 208 -10.83 -17.18 -0.13
N PRO A 209 -12.12 -17.53 0.07
CA PRO A 209 -12.62 -18.01 1.36
C PRO A 209 -12.17 -19.44 1.69
N VAL A 210 -11.41 -20.06 0.78
CA VAL A 210 -10.92 -21.44 0.88
C VAL A 210 -9.48 -21.54 0.39
N GLY A 211 -8.82 -22.66 0.60
CA GLY A 211 -7.45 -22.90 0.16
C GLY A 211 -7.29 -23.22 -1.33
N ALA A 212 -8.16 -22.69 -2.21
CA ALA A 212 -8.03 -22.82 -3.64
C ALA A 212 -6.96 -21.91 -4.23
N LEU A 213 -6.82 -20.70 -3.70
CA LEU A 213 -5.79 -19.73 -4.05
C LEU A 213 -5.00 -19.39 -2.78
N THR A 214 -3.71 -19.71 -2.77
CA THR A 214 -2.83 -19.49 -1.60
C THR A 214 -1.52 -18.84 -2.02
N SER A 215 -0.76 -18.33 -1.06
CA SER A 215 0.53 -17.70 -1.34
C SER A 215 1.59 -18.76 -1.68
N LYS A 216 2.14 -18.71 -2.89
CA LYS A 216 3.19 -19.64 -3.34
C LYS A 216 4.51 -19.43 -2.59
N PRO A 217 5.00 -18.18 -2.34
CA PRO A 217 6.21 -17.95 -1.56
C PRO A 217 6.09 -18.36 -0.08
N TYR A 218 4.89 -18.36 0.47
CA TYR A 218 4.62 -18.74 1.86
C TYR A 218 4.30 -20.24 2.03
N ALA A 219 4.07 -20.98 0.95
CA ALA A 219 3.55 -22.34 0.97
C ALA A 219 4.27 -23.25 2.00
N PHE A 220 3.51 -23.87 2.88
CA PHE A 220 3.94 -24.86 3.89
C PHE A 220 4.98 -24.35 4.93
N THR A 221 5.12 -23.03 5.12
CA THR A 221 6.16 -22.49 6.03
C THR A 221 5.72 -22.42 7.49
N ALA A 222 4.45 -22.13 7.76
CA ALA A 222 3.88 -22.06 9.12
C ALA A 222 2.37 -22.19 9.11
N ARG A 223 1.81 -22.49 10.29
CA ARG A 223 0.36 -22.45 10.53
C ARG A 223 -0.02 -21.11 11.17
N PRO A 224 -1.27 -20.61 10.97
CA PRO A 224 -1.70 -19.30 11.49
C PRO A 224 -1.53 -19.13 13.00
N TRP A 225 -1.71 -20.20 13.77
CA TRP A 225 -1.56 -20.16 15.24
C TRP A 225 -0.12 -20.17 15.73
N GLU A 226 0.86 -20.42 14.85
CA GLU A 226 2.29 -20.34 15.17
C GLU A 226 2.85 -18.92 14.99
N LEU A 227 2.07 -18.01 14.42
CA LEU A 227 2.51 -16.69 14.00
C LEU A 227 2.21 -15.63 15.05
N THR A 228 3.19 -14.78 15.32
CA THR A 228 2.98 -13.52 16.02
C THR A 228 2.58 -12.46 15.02
N LYS A 229 1.45 -11.78 15.27
CA LYS A 229 0.83 -10.81 14.39
C LYS A 229 1.13 -9.40 14.89
N THR A 230 1.73 -8.56 14.06
CA THR A 230 2.03 -7.16 14.39
C THR A 230 1.44 -6.24 13.35
N GLU A 231 0.57 -5.33 13.76
CA GLU A 231 0.04 -4.28 12.91
C GLU A 231 1.10 -3.20 12.70
N THR A 232 1.30 -2.79 11.46
CA THR A 232 2.31 -1.79 11.10
C THR A 232 1.95 -1.09 9.79
N ILE A 233 2.89 -0.37 9.21
CA ILE A 233 2.71 0.43 8.00
C ILE A 233 3.69 -0.03 6.93
N ASP A 234 3.23 -0.04 5.68
CA ASP A 234 4.06 -0.28 4.50
C ASP A 234 4.92 0.94 4.17
N VAL A 235 6.14 0.66 3.71
CA VAL A 235 7.11 1.69 3.27
C VAL A 235 7.60 1.44 1.84
N MET A 236 6.98 0.51 1.12
CA MET A 236 7.40 0.16 -0.25
C MET A 236 6.95 1.18 -1.30
N ASP A 237 5.98 2.00 -0.95
CA ASP A 237 5.58 3.21 -1.68
C ASP A 237 5.19 4.32 -0.67
N ALA A 238 4.76 5.48 -1.16
CA ALA A 238 4.41 6.62 -0.30
C ALA A 238 2.93 6.66 0.11
N LEU A 239 2.14 5.65 -0.22
CA LEU A 239 0.73 5.60 0.20
C LEU A 239 0.58 5.32 1.69
N GLY A 240 1.53 4.56 2.28
CA GLY A 240 1.49 4.17 3.68
C GLY A 240 0.37 3.17 3.97
N SER A 241 0.23 2.14 3.12
CA SER A 241 -0.79 1.10 3.30
C SER A 241 -0.69 0.45 4.68
N ASN A 242 -1.82 0.27 5.32
CA ASN A 242 -1.90 -0.40 6.61
C ASN A 242 -1.73 -1.90 6.42
N ILE A 243 -0.78 -2.50 7.12
CA ILE A 243 -0.40 -3.90 6.97
C ILE A 243 -0.31 -4.61 8.32
N ARG A 244 -0.36 -5.93 8.24
CA ARG A 244 -0.03 -6.84 9.34
C ARG A 244 1.17 -7.68 8.92
N VAL A 245 2.22 -7.64 9.71
CA VAL A 245 3.40 -8.48 9.54
C VAL A 245 3.29 -9.69 10.46
N ASP A 246 3.30 -10.88 9.88
CA ASP A 246 3.23 -12.15 10.60
C ASP A 246 4.65 -12.76 10.70
N THR A 247 5.12 -12.98 11.93
CA THR A 247 6.45 -13.52 12.22
C THR A 247 6.38 -14.88 12.90
N LYS A 248 7.38 -15.74 12.65
CA LYS A 248 7.65 -16.94 13.42
C LYS A 248 9.05 -16.85 14.03
N GLY A 249 9.12 -16.69 15.35
CA GLY A 249 10.38 -16.37 16.02
C GLY A 249 10.90 -14.98 15.60
N ARG A 250 12.06 -14.92 14.96
CA ARG A 250 12.68 -13.68 14.48
C ARG A 250 12.44 -13.38 12.99
N GLU A 251 11.79 -14.28 12.28
CA GLU A 251 11.62 -14.18 10.84
C GLU A 251 10.24 -13.69 10.46
N VAL A 252 10.18 -12.73 9.55
CA VAL A 252 8.96 -12.37 8.83
C VAL A 252 8.61 -13.52 7.89
N LYS A 253 7.38 -14.00 7.97
CA LYS A 253 6.86 -15.11 7.16
C LYS A 253 5.89 -14.68 6.08
N ARG A 254 5.09 -13.64 6.36
CA ARG A 254 4.18 -13.06 5.38
C ARG A 254 3.75 -11.65 5.81
N ILE A 255 3.25 -10.89 4.85
CA ILE A 255 2.64 -9.58 5.04
C ILE A 255 1.24 -9.62 4.45
N LEU A 256 0.26 -9.16 5.23
CA LEU A 256 -1.16 -9.14 4.89
C LEU A 256 -1.72 -7.73 5.00
N PRO A 257 -2.77 -7.37 4.28
CA PRO A 257 -3.44 -6.09 4.47
C PRO A 257 -4.14 -6.02 5.83
N ARG A 258 -4.25 -4.80 6.34
CA ARG A 258 -5.16 -4.41 7.41
C ARG A 258 -6.10 -3.36 6.85
N ASN A 259 -7.40 -3.49 7.13
CA ASN A 259 -8.39 -2.55 6.63
C ASN A 259 -8.12 -1.13 7.15
N HIS A 260 -8.13 -0.16 6.24
CA HIS A 260 -8.14 1.27 6.54
C HIS A 260 -8.85 2.02 5.41
N ASP A 261 -10.10 2.42 5.64
CA ASP A 261 -10.97 3.02 4.61
C ASP A 261 -10.38 4.29 3.98
N GLY A 262 -9.73 5.14 4.78
CA GLY A 262 -9.11 6.38 4.31
C GLY A 262 -7.80 6.20 3.54
N VAL A 263 -7.14 5.02 3.58
CA VAL A 263 -5.84 4.82 2.94
C VAL A 263 -5.90 3.72 1.88
N ASN A 264 -5.84 2.47 2.31
CA ASN A 264 -5.69 1.33 1.39
C ASN A 264 -6.92 0.43 1.27
N GLU A 265 -8.03 0.77 1.95
CA GLU A 265 -9.15 -0.15 2.09
C GLU A 265 -8.67 -1.51 2.62
N GLU A 266 -8.86 -2.59 1.88
CA GLU A 266 -8.41 -3.95 2.22
C GLU A 266 -7.30 -4.45 1.27
N TRP A 267 -6.68 -3.53 0.50
CA TRP A 267 -5.76 -3.89 -0.56
C TRP A 267 -4.32 -3.50 -0.25
N ILE A 268 -3.37 -4.31 -0.69
CA ILE A 268 -1.94 -3.98 -0.71
C ILE A 268 -1.31 -4.38 -2.04
N SER A 269 -0.22 -3.72 -2.39
CA SER A 269 0.52 -4.06 -3.60
C SER A 269 1.25 -5.40 -3.48
N ASP A 270 1.55 -6.02 -4.61
CA ASP A 270 2.32 -7.28 -4.62
C ASP A 270 3.73 -7.07 -4.08
N LYS A 271 4.33 -5.90 -4.31
CA LYS A 271 5.61 -5.51 -3.72
C LYS A 271 5.53 -5.48 -2.20
N THR A 272 4.53 -4.79 -1.64
CA THR A 272 4.26 -4.76 -0.20
C THR A 272 4.11 -6.16 0.38
N ARG A 273 3.32 -7.01 -0.29
CA ARG A 273 2.97 -8.35 0.18
C ARG A 273 4.13 -9.33 0.18
N PHE A 274 5.01 -9.28 -0.82
CA PHE A 274 5.96 -10.34 -1.09
C PHE A 274 7.44 -9.96 -0.95
N VAL A 275 7.74 -8.69 -0.65
CA VAL A 275 9.13 -8.21 -0.47
C VAL A 275 9.85 -8.81 0.74
N TRP A 276 9.14 -9.48 1.62
CA TRP A 276 9.65 -9.96 2.91
C TRP A 276 10.80 -10.96 2.82
N ASP A 277 10.97 -11.69 1.73
CA ASP A 277 12.13 -12.55 1.51
C ASP A 277 13.42 -11.74 1.39
N GLY A 278 13.36 -10.51 0.88
CA GLY A 278 14.46 -9.54 0.83
C GLY A 278 14.96 -9.12 2.23
N LEU A 279 14.07 -9.13 3.24
CA LEU A 279 14.46 -8.82 4.63
C LEU A 279 15.47 -9.82 5.22
N ARG A 280 15.74 -10.93 4.59
CA ARG A 280 16.70 -11.96 5.03
C ARG A 280 17.96 -12.03 4.18
N ARG A 281 18.04 -11.24 3.10
CA ARG A 281 19.10 -11.31 2.10
C ARG A 281 19.89 -10.03 2.08
N GLN A 282 21.19 -10.12 1.76
CA GLN A 282 22.11 -8.98 1.66
C GLN A 282 22.08 -8.06 2.90
N ARG A 283 21.81 -8.63 4.07
CA ARG A 283 21.69 -7.86 5.31
C ARG A 283 23.05 -7.45 5.86
N LEU A 284 23.12 -6.21 6.28
CA LEU A 284 24.23 -5.71 7.09
C LEU A 284 23.95 -6.06 8.55
N ASP A 285 24.81 -6.84 9.15
CA ASP A 285 24.69 -7.37 10.51
C ASP A 285 25.87 -7.04 11.42
N THR A 286 26.95 -6.49 10.87
CA THR A 286 28.19 -6.13 11.54
C THR A 286 28.69 -4.79 10.99
N PRO A 287 29.31 -3.90 11.83
CA PRO A 287 29.96 -2.69 11.32
C PRO A 287 31.17 -3.02 10.44
N PHE A 288 31.46 -2.16 9.45
CA PHE A 288 32.65 -2.28 8.61
C PHE A 288 33.39 -0.94 8.53
N VAL A 289 34.72 -1.02 8.44
CA VAL A 289 35.61 0.12 8.18
C VAL A 289 36.50 -0.19 6.99
N ARG A 290 36.69 0.78 6.09
CA ARG A 290 37.57 0.63 4.93
C ARG A 290 39.02 0.89 5.34
N VAL A 291 39.87 -0.14 5.18
CA VAL A 291 41.31 -0.08 5.43
C VAL A 291 41.99 -0.54 4.15
N ASP A 292 42.97 0.23 3.66
CA ASP A 292 43.71 -0.06 2.42
C ASP A 292 42.78 -0.38 1.23
N GLY A 293 41.70 0.38 1.09
CA GLY A 293 40.69 0.25 0.02
C GLY A 293 39.70 -0.92 0.17
N LYS A 294 39.81 -1.73 1.25
CA LYS A 294 38.92 -2.88 1.49
C LYS A 294 38.10 -2.70 2.77
N LEU A 295 36.81 -3.00 2.68
CA LEU A 295 35.92 -3.07 3.85
C LEU A 295 36.30 -4.28 4.72
N ARG A 296 36.49 -4.05 6.03
CA ARG A 296 36.77 -5.08 7.03
C ARG A 296 35.76 -4.98 8.17
N PRO A 297 35.33 -6.11 8.73
CA PRO A 297 34.49 -6.10 9.93
C PRO A 297 35.22 -5.33 11.05
N ALA A 298 34.45 -4.55 11.81
CA ALA A 298 34.93 -3.73 12.90
C ALA A 298 33.97 -3.82 14.10
N THR A 299 34.45 -3.45 15.27
CA THR A 299 33.57 -3.24 16.42
C THR A 299 32.79 -1.93 16.31
N TRP A 300 31.70 -1.80 17.03
CA TRP A 300 30.94 -0.53 17.10
C TRP A 300 31.81 0.64 17.56
N GLY A 301 32.69 0.44 18.55
CA GLY A 301 33.61 1.48 19.04
C GLY A 301 34.60 1.95 17.96
N GLU A 302 35.17 1.01 17.19
CA GLU A 302 36.07 1.34 16.08
C GLU A 302 35.34 2.09 14.97
N ALA A 303 34.15 1.63 14.58
CA ALA A 303 33.36 2.25 13.52
C ALA A 303 32.90 3.65 13.90
N LEU A 304 32.28 3.84 15.07
CA LEU A 304 31.86 5.15 15.56
C LEU A 304 33.01 6.12 15.76
N GLY A 305 34.14 5.64 16.31
CA GLY A 305 35.38 6.44 16.47
C GLY A 305 35.96 6.89 15.13
N ALA A 306 35.93 6.03 14.09
CA ALA A 306 36.36 6.39 12.74
C ALA A 306 35.44 7.48 12.14
N VAL A 307 34.13 7.34 12.29
CA VAL A 307 33.13 8.36 11.83
C VAL A 307 33.34 9.67 12.57
N ALA A 308 33.42 9.65 13.90
CA ALA A 308 33.64 10.85 14.71
C ALA A 308 34.93 11.59 14.35
N THR A 309 36.01 10.83 14.10
CA THR A 309 37.30 11.39 13.65
C THR A 309 37.17 12.06 12.28
N ALA A 310 36.48 11.41 11.33
CA ALA A 310 36.26 11.95 9.98
C ALA A 310 35.40 13.20 9.98
N MET A 311 34.37 13.29 10.83
CA MET A 311 33.46 14.43 10.90
C MET A 311 34.03 15.65 11.62
N LYS A 312 35.01 15.48 12.50
CA LYS A 312 35.50 16.55 13.37
C LYS A 312 36.08 17.72 12.59
N GLY A 313 35.42 18.89 12.70
CA GLY A 313 35.86 20.13 12.04
C GLY A 313 35.71 20.12 10.50
N LYS A 314 34.94 19.20 9.95
CA LYS A 314 34.73 19.04 8.53
C LYS A 314 33.31 19.51 8.13
N LYS A 315 33.13 19.88 6.85
CA LYS A 315 31.82 20.15 6.28
C LYS A 315 31.11 18.82 6.01
N VAL A 316 30.01 18.58 6.73
CA VAL A 316 29.25 17.33 6.68
C VAL A 316 27.93 17.55 5.94
N ALA A 317 27.61 16.66 5.00
CA ALA A 317 26.29 16.55 4.39
C ALA A 317 25.57 15.29 4.89
N GLY A 318 24.33 15.43 5.35
CA GLY A 318 23.46 14.30 5.68
C GLY A 318 22.47 14.02 4.55
N LEU A 319 22.30 12.75 4.19
CA LEU A 319 21.30 12.30 3.20
C LEU A 319 20.31 11.35 3.87
N VAL A 320 19.02 11.57 3.65
CA VAL A 320 17.92 10.74 4.16
C VAL A 320 17.33 9.93 3.01
N GLY A 321 17.39 8.60 3.12
CA GLY A 321 16.86 7.67 2.12
C GLY A 321 15.36 7.41 2.25
N ASP A 322 14.83 6.67 1.30
CA ASP A 322 13.38 6.51 1.06
C ASP A 322 12.62 5.70 2.12
N LEU A 323 13.32 4.86 2.91
CA LEU A 323 12.72 3.94 3.89
C LEU A 323 12.97 4.35 5.35
N VAL A 324 13.50 5.55 5.57
CA VAL A 324 13.91 6.06 6.88
C VAL A 324 12.72 6.60 7.66
N SER A 325 12.58 6.24 8.95
CA SER A 325 11.54 6.82 9.80
C SER A 325 11.77 8.32 10.05
N THR A 326 10.69 9.06 10.28
CA THR A 326 10.75 10.51 10.53
C THR A 326 11.60 10.84 11.76
N GLU A 327 11.55 10.02 12.81
CA GLU A 327 12.40 10.19 14.00
C GLU A 327 13.88 10.01 13.69
N ALA A 328 14.24 9.02 12.87
CA ALA A 328 15.65 8.83 12.50
C ALA A 328 16.14 9.97 11.59
N ALA A 329 15.31 10.46 10.67
CA ALA A 329 15.61 11.64 9.86
C ALA A 329 15.82 12.90 10.72
N TYR A 330 14.93 13.12 11.71
CA TYR A 330 15.06 14.22 12.67
C TYR A 330 16.33 14.09 13.53
N ALA A 331 16.65 12.90 14.03
CA ALA A 331 17.86 12.65 14.80
C ALA A 331 19.12 12.93 13.98
N LEU A 332 19.14 12.52 12.69
CA LEU A 332 20.24 12.85 11.78
C LEU A 332 20.35 14.37 11.58
N LYS A 333 19.24 15.06 11.36
CA LYS A 333 19.22 16.51 11.19
C LYS A 333 19.82 17.22 12.40
N GLN A 334 19.36 16.89 13.59
CA GLN A 334 19.87 17.48 14.83
C GLN A 334 21.39 17.20 15.02
N LEU A 335 21.85 16.01 14.63
CA LEU A 335 23.27 15.64 14.69
C LEU A 335 24.12 16.48 13.73
N ILE A 336 23.73 16.53 12.46
CA ILE A 336 24.52 17.16 11.38
C ILE A 336 24.49 18.69 11.49
N GLU A 337 23.32 19.28 11.72
CA GLU A 337 23.19 20.75 11.92
C GLU A 337 23.93 21.22 13.18
N GLY A 338 23.96 20.40 14.24
CA GLY A 338 24.78 20.65 15.43
C GLY A 338 26.29 20.68 15.16
N GLN A 339 26.74 20.12 14.03
CA GLN A 339 28.13 20.20 13.54
C GLN A 339 28.31 21.28 12.45
N GLY A 340 27.29 22.10 12.17
CA GLY A 340 27.30 23.12 11.12
C GLY A 340 27.13 22.60 9.70
N GLY A 341 26.67 21.37 9.54
CA GLY A 341 26.34 20.74 8.26
C GLY A 341 24.90 20.96 7.81
N SER A 342 24.49 20.28 6.75
CA SER A 342 23.13 20.35 6.18
C SER A 342 22.59 18.96 5.88
N VAL A 343 21.25 18.80 5.86
CA VAL A 343 20.58 17.53 5.58
C VAL A 343 19.58 17.67 4.45
N GLU A 344 19.57 16.68 3.55
CA GLU A 344 18.67 16.66 2.39
C GLU A 344 17.96 15.30 2.24
N CYS A 345 16.64 15.35 2.02
CA CYS A 345 15.83 14.15 1.80
C CYS A 345 15.34 14.00 0.35
N ARG A 346 15.46 15.02 -0.51
CA ARG A 346 15.08 14.95 -1.93
C ARG A 346 16.22 14.33 -2.75
N THR A 347 16.53 13.08 -2.41
CA THR A 347 17.68 12.32 -2.92
C THR A 347 17.54 11.96 -4.40
N ASP A 348 16.31 11.92 -4.93
CA ASP A 348 15.98 11.79 -6.36
C ASP A 348 16.15 13.10 -7.16
N GLY A 349 16.52 14.19 -6.50
CA GLY A 349 16.70 15.50 -7.13
C GLY A 349 15.42 16.31 -7.30
N ALA A 350 14.31 15.90 -6.69
CA ALA A 350 13.01 16.57 -6.78
C ALA A 350 13.08 18.06 -6.42
N LYS A 351 12.47 18.90 -7.25
CA LYS A 351 12.44 20.36 -7.12
C LYS A 351 11.24 20.83 -6.28
N LEU A 352 11.07 20.22 -5.12
CA LEU A 352 10.02 20.53 -4.16
C LEU A 352 10.44 21.70 -3.25
N PRO A 353 9.50 22.64 -2.89
CA PRO A 353 9.80 23.75 -2.00
C PRO A 353 9.90 23.26 -0.54
N GLY A 354 10.97 23.61 0.16
CA GLY A 354 11.16 23.20 1.56
C GLY A 354 10.26 23.91 2.58
N ALA A 355 9.88 25.18 2.28
CA ALA A 355 9.13 26.02 3.22
C ALA A 355 7.62 26.10 2.93
N ASN A 356 7.14 25.45 1.90
CA ASN A 356 5.72 25.51 1.48
C ASN A 356 5.12 24.11 1.48
N ARG A 357 4.46 23.72 2.56
CA ARG A 357 3.87 22.39 2.72
C ARG A 357 2.85 22.08 1.62
N ALA A 358 2.01 23.05 1.23
CA ALA A 358 1.09 22.86 0.11
C ALA A 358 1.78 22.62 -1.24
N GLY A 359 3.03 23.06 -1.39
CA GLY A 359 3.81 22.86 -2.60
C GLY A 359 4.51 21.49 -2.68
N TYR A 360 4.73 20.80 -1.54
CA TYR A 360 5.30 19.45 -1.59
C TYR A 360 4.31 18.35 -1.19
N LEU A 361 3.13 18.69 -0.72
CA LEU A 361 2.09 17.74 -0.32
C LEU A 361 0.80 17.98 -1.09
N GLY A 362 0.30 19.21 -1.07
CA GLY A 362 -1.01 19.57 -1.62
C GLY A 362 -2.08 19.74 -0.55
N THR A 363 -3.34 19.59 -0.97
CA THR A 363 -4.55 19.75 -0.15
C THR A 363 -5.54 18.60 -0.32
N ALA A 364 -5.28 17.65 -1.22
CA ALA A 364 -6.14 16.50 -1.46
C ALA A 364 -5.81 15.37 -0.50
N THR A 365 -6.85 14.68 -0.05
CA THR A 365 -6.75 13.40 0.65
C THR A 365 -6.99 12.25 -0.32
N ILE A 366 -6.69 11.02 0.10
CA ILE A 366 -6.99 9.81 -0.66
C ILE A 366 -8.51 9.65 -0.80
N GLU A 367 -9.28 10.04 0.19
CA GLU A 367 -10.76 10.02 0.16
C GLU A 367 -11.36 11.02 -0.86
N ASP A 368 -10.69 12.16 -1.09
CA ASP A 368 -11.10 13.12 -2.13
C ASP A 368 -11.11 12.48 -3.52
N ILE A 369 -10.25 11.48 -3.76
CA ILE A 369 -10.17 10.74 -5.03
C ILE A 369 -11.43 9.89 -5.24
N ASP A 370 -11.93 9.21 -4.20
CA ASP A 370 -13.14 8.39 -4.29
C ASP A 370 -14.37 9.21 -4.68
N ASN A 371 -14.41 10.48 -4.27
CA ASN A 371 -15.52 11.41 -4.51
C ASN A 371 -15.29 12.33 -5.72
N ALA A 372 -14.17 12.17 -6.43
CA ALA A 372 -13.84 13.02 -7.56
C ALA A 372 -14.74 12.73 -8.77
N GLN A 373 -15.17 13.80 -9.45
CA GLN A 373 -15.86 13.74 -10.73
C GLN A 373 -14.88 13.91 -11.91
N MET A 374 -13.72 14.51 -11.63
CA MET A 374 -12.62 14.65 -12.59
C MET A 374 -11.28 14.50 -11.87
N ILE A 375 -10.37 13.73 -12.45
CA ILE A 375 -9.01 13.56 -11.95
C ILE A 375 -8.02 13.88 -13.07
N GLN A 376 -7.11 14.81 -12.83
CA GLN A 376 -6.07 15.18 -13.78
C GLN A 376 -4.72 14.66 -13.31
N LEU A 377 -4.15 13.70 -14.02
CA LEU A 377 -2.84 13.13 -13.79
C LEU A 377 -1.78 13.91 -14.57
N ILE A 378 -0.64 14.24 -13.95
CA ILE A 378 0.45 15.01 -14.55
C ILE A 378 1.78 14.29 -14.25
N GLY A 379 2.42 13.74 -15.27
CA GLY A 379 3.72 13.08 -15.16
C GLY A 379 3.77 11.98 -14.10
N THR A 380 2.70 11.20 -13.99
CA THR A 380 2.56 10.07 -13.06
C THR A 380 1.91 8.87 -13.75
N ASN A 381 2.39 7.69 -13.38
CA ASN A 381 1.75 6.40 -13.65
C ASN A 381 1.39 5.74 -12.31
N PRO A 382 0.18 6.03 -11.77
CA PRO A 382 -0.22 5.50 -10.47
C PRO A 382 -0.23 3.96 -10.40
N ARG A 383 -0.41 3.26 -11.54
CA ARG A 383 -0.35 1.79 -11.57
C ARG A 383 1.01 1.27 -11.11
N GLU A 384 2.11 1.95 -11.45
CA GLU A 384 3.47 1.55 -11.07
C GLU A 384 4.04 2.35 -9.88
N GLU A 385 3.52 3.54 -9.59
CA GLU A 385 4.00 4.38 -8.49
C GLU A 385 3.27 4.09 -7.16
N ALA A 386 1.95 3.84 -7.22
CA ALA A 386 1.09 3.56 -6.08
C ALA A 386 -0.13 2.71 -6.51
N PRO A 387 0.02 1.39 -6.70
CA PRO A 387 -1.04 0.53 -7.29
C PRO A 387 -2.38 0.57 -6.54
N VAL A 388 -2.35 0.72 -5.22
CA VAL A 388 -3.58 0.83 -4.42
C VAL A 388 -4.29 2.15 -4.66
N LEU A 389 -3.54 3.26 -4.84
CA LEU A 389 -4.12 4.55 -5.25
C LEU A 389 -4.72 4.46 -6.66
N ASN A 390 -4.06 3.73 -7.57
CA ASN A 390 -4.59 3.48 -8.92
C ASN A 390 -5.93 2.73 -8.87
N ALA A 391 -6.08 1.76 -7.97
CA ALA A 391 -7.36 1.08 -7.75
C ALA A 391 -8.47 2.04 -7.27
N ARG A 392 -8.14 3.03 -6.42
CA ARG A 392 -9.08 4.07 -6.00
C ARG A 392 -9.45 5.02 -7.16
N ILE A 393 -8.50 5.42 -7.98
CA ILE A 393 -8.78 6.20 -9.20
C ILE A 393 -9.68 5.39 -10.15
N ARG A 394 -9.42 4.09 -10.31
CA ARG A 394 -10.27 3.19 -11.08
C ARG A 394 -11.69 3.11 -10.51
N LYS A 395 -11.84 3.01 -9.20
CA LYS A 395 -13.15 3.04 -8.51
C LYS A 395 -13.91 4.33 -8.83
N ALA A 396 -13.25 5.50 -8.79
CA ALA A 396 -13.85 6.76 -9.18
C ALA A 396 -14.26 6.76 -10.67
N TRP A 397 -13.42 6.23 -11.57
CA TRP A 397 -13.72 6.08 -12.97
C TRP A 397 -14.94 5.18 -13.24
N ILE A 398 -15.06 4.03 -12.57
CA ILE A 398 -16.24 3.16 -12.64
C ILE A 398 -17.50 3.90 -12.19
N ASN A 399 -17.38 4.78 -11.22
CA ASN A 399 -18.46 5.63 -10.72
C ASN A 399 -18.74 6.86 -11.60
N GLY A 400 -18.06 6.99 -12.76
CA GLY A 400 -18.33 8.00 -13.78
C GLY A 400 -17.36 9.19 -13.78
N ALA A 401 -16.27 9.16 -13.01
CA ALA A 401 -15.25 10.20 -13.07
C ALA A 401 -14.52 10.21 -14.41
N THR A 402 -14.22 11.41 -14.92
CA THR A 402 -13.38 11.59 -16.10
C THR A 402 -11.91 11.70 -15.69
N ILE A 403 -11.04 10.90 -16.29
CA ILE A 403 -9.61 10.94 -16.04
C ILE A 403 -8.89 11.63 -17.19
N GLY A 404 -8.04 12.61 -16.89
CA GLY A 404 -7.13 13.25 -17.86
C GLY A 404 -5.68 12.87 -17.57
N LEU A 405 -4.85 12.69 -18.59
CA LEU A 405 -3.43 12.42 -18.48
C LEU A 405 -2.60 13.42 -19.29
N VAL A 406 -1.66 14.09 -18.63
CA VAL A 406 -0.54 14.82 -19.25
C VAL A 406 0.74 14.07 -18.91
N GLY A 407 1.31 13.42 -19.90
CA GLY A 407 2.49 12.55 -19.79
C GLY A 407 2.51 11.50 -20.88
N GLU A 408 3.47 10.62 -20.86
CA GLU A 408 3.53 9.50 -21.80
C GLU A 408 2.29 8.60 -21.65
N PRO A 409 1.73 8.04 -22.73
CA PRO A 409 0.63 7.07 -22.61
C PRO A 409 1.04 5.86 -21.78
N ALA A 410 0.15 5.43 -20.89
CA ALA A 410 0.37 4.28 -20.03
C ALA A 410 -0.91 3.42 -19.92
N ASP A 411 -0.76 2.15 -19.68
CA ASP A 411 -1.88 1.29 -19.27
C ASP A 411 -2.19 1.53 -17.79
N LEU A 412 -3.25 2.29 -17.54
CA LEU A 412 -3.72 2.62 -16.19
C LEU A 412 -4.86 1.70 -15.71
N THR A 413 -5.26 0.73 -16.52
CA THR A 413 -6.38 -0.19 -16.28
C THR A 413 -7.78 0.46 -16.36
N TYR A 414 -7.88 1.70 -16.85
CA TYR A 414 -9.11 2.45 -17.10
C TYR A 414 -8.90 3.43 -18.26
N ASP A 415 -9.99 3.87 -18.87
CA ASP A 415 -9.94 4.84 -19.95
C ASP A 415 -9.63 6.25 -19.43
N TYR A 416 -8.89 7.00 -20.20
CA TYR A 416 -8.54 8.38 -19.90
C TYR A 416 -8.46 9.25 -21.18
N VAL A 417 -8.61 10.54 -21.00
CA VAL A 417 -8.37 11.54 -22.05
C VAL A 417 -6.88 11.88 -22.06
N HIS A 418 -6.18 11.47 -23.10
CA HIS A 418 -4.77 11.85 -23.27
C HIS A 418 -4.67 13.29 -23.75
N VAL A 419 -4.18 14.18 -22.89
CA VAL A 419 -4.12 15.63 -23.15
C VAL A 419 -2.86 16.01 -23.96
N GLY A 420 -1.76 15.30 -23.71
CA GLY A 420 -0.48 15.47 -24.40
C GLY A 420 0.70 14.93 -23.60
N ASN A 421 1.87 14.78 -24.26
CA ASN A 421 3.04 14.12 -23.68
C ASN A 421 3.97 15.08 -22.93
N ASP A 422 3.84 16.39 -23.14
CA ASP A 422 4.88 17.34 -22.79
C ASP A 422 4.38 18.46 -21.84
N ARG A 423 5.34 19.22 -21.36
CA ARG A 423 5.11 20.37 -20.47
C ARG A 423 4.33 21.50 -21.16
N ALA A 424 4.31 21.57 -22.51
CA ALA A 424 3.54 22.55 -23.23
C ALA A 424 2.04 22.27 -23.12
N ALA A 425 1.63 21.00 -23.18
CA ALA A 425 0.25 20.59 -22.94
C ALA A 425 -0.23 21.01 -21.54
N LEU A 426 0.60 20.83 -20.50
CA LEU A 426 0.29 21.30 -19.15
C LEU A 426 0.11 22.84 -19.11
N VAL A 427 1.02 23.59 -19.73
CA VAL A 427 0.93 25.07 -19.78
C VAL A 427 -0.35 25.51 -20.49
N GLU A 428 -0.73 24.82 -21.56
CA GLU A 428 -1.93 25.12 -22.34
C GLU A 428 -3.20 24.91 -21.51
N ILE A 429 -3.34 23.74 -20.83
CA ILE A 429 -4.53 23.51 -19.99
C ILE A 429 -4.55 24.42 -18.76
N ALA A 430 -3.40 24.73 -18.17
CA ALA A 430 -3.29 25.66 -17.04
C ALA A 430 -3.59 27.12 -17.44
N ALA A 431 -3.60 27.44 -18.72
CA ALA A 431 -3.96 28.77 -19.24
C ALA A 431 -5.43 28.88 -19.63
N LYS A 432 -6.11 27.76 -19.89
CA LYS A 432 -7.52 27.74 -20.30
C LYS A 432 -8.44 27.99 -19.10
N ASP A 433 -9.50 28.76 -19.31
CA ASP A 433 -10.62 28.83 -18.38
C ASP A 433 -11.52 27.60 -18.62
N ILE A 434 -11.37 26.58 -17.80
CA ILE A 434 -12.16 25.35 -17.88
C ILE A 434 -13.42 25.53 -17.03
N GLY A 435 -14.38 26.32 -17.55
CA GLY A 435 -15.60 26.71 -16.86
C GLY A 435 -16.36 25.59 -16.14
N PRO A 436 -16.68 24.44 -16.81
CA PRO A 436 -17.40 23.34 -16.16
C PRO A 436 -16.67 22.68 -14.99
N ALA A 437 -15.33 22.61 -15.01
CA ALA A 437 -14.56 21.99 -13.94
C ALA A 437 -14.62 22.76 -12.61
N LYS A 438 -15.01 24.02 -12.61
CA LYS A 438 -15.12 24.85 -11.39
C LYS A 438 -16.27 24.44 -10.45
N ASP A 439 -17.26 23.75 -10.99
CA ASP A 439 -18.43 23.30 -10.24
C ASP A 439 -18.39 21.78 -9.97
N MET A 440 -17.29 21.13 -10.32
CA MET A 440 -17.06 19.69 -10.13
C MET A 440 -16.05 19.44 -9.01
N ASN A 441 -16.21 18.31 -8.31
CA ASN A 441 -15.17 17.80 -7.43
C ASN A 441 -13.99 17.32 -8.29
N THR A 442 -12.94 18.12 -8.37
CA THR A 442 -11.78 17.85 -9.19
C THR A 442 -10.52 17.67 -8.34
N VAL A 443 -9.70 16.67 -8.68
CA VAL A 443 -8.39 16.43 -8.07
C VAL A 443 -7.31 16.51 -9.14
N VAL A 444 -6.25 17.29 -8.88
CA VAL A 444 -5.05 17.35 -9.71
C VAL A 444 -3.93 16.61 -9.00
N ILE A 445 -3.37 15.58 -9.61
CA ILE A 445 -2.29 14.75 -9.08
C ILE A 445 -1.04 14.94 -9.93
N ILE A 446 0.07 15.39 -9.32
CA ILE A 446 1.37 15.48 -9.98
C ILE A 446 2.34 14.45 -9.41
N GLY A 447 3.02 13.68 -10.28
CA GLY A 447 3.99 12.68 -9.87
C GLY A 447 5.42 13.19 -9.79
N MET A 448 6.28 12.40 -9.13
CA MET A 448 7.69 12.74 -8.93
C MET A 448 8.48 12.82 -10.24
N GLY A 449 8.12 12.03 -11.26
CA GLY A 449 8.77 12.09 -12.57
C GLY A 449 8.70 13.46 -13.25
N ALA A 450 7.64 14.22 -12.97
CA ALA A 450 7.50 15.60 -13.44
C ALA A 450 8.36 16.60 -12.63
N LEU A 451 8.83 16.23 -11.44
CA LEU A 451 9.44 17.13 -10.46
C LEU A 451 10.96 16.94 -10.30
N THR A 452 11.52 15.82 -10.78
CA THR A 452 12.94 15.47 -10.62
C THR A 452 13.84 16.14 -11.67
N GLU A 453 13.28 16.59 -12.78
CA GLU A 453 14.00 17.29 -13.84
C GLU A 453 14.42 18.72 -13.43
N ALA A 454 15.37 19.30 -14.16
CA ALA A 454 15.94 20.62 -13.84
C ALA A 454 14.90 21.75 -13.70
N ASP A 455 13.81 21.67 -14.46
CA ASP A 455 12.70 22.63 -14.44
C ASP A 455 11.47 22.15 -13.63
N GLY A 456 11.61 21.12 -12.80
CA GLY A 456 10.54 20.55 -11.99
C GLY A 456 9.77 21.59 -11.15
N ALA A 457 10.46 22.59 -10.59
CA ALA A 457 9.80 23.70 -9.89
C ALA A 457 8.90 24.55 -10.81
N ALA A 458 9.23 24.66 -12.10
CA ALA A 458 8.37 25.34 -13.05
C ALA A 458 7.15 24.48 -13.42
N VAL A 459 7.34 23.17 -13.57
CA VAL A 459 6.24 22.22 -13.79
C VAL A 459 5.27 22.24 -12.61
N LEU A 460 5.78 22.16 -11.36
CA LEU A 460 4.97 22.28 -10.14
C LEU A 460 4.13 23.56 -10.15
N SER A 461 4.75 24.71 -10.46
CA SER A 461 4.03 25.99 -10.47
C SER A 461 2.89 26.06 -11.49
N GLN A 462 3.00 25.36 -12.62
CA GLN A 462 1.93 25.26 -13.63
C GLN A 462 0.82 24.30 -13.17
N ALA A 463 1.18 23.18 -12.56
CA ALA A 463 0.19 22.24 -11.99
C ALA A 463 -0.62 22.89 -10.86
N MET A 464 0.04 23.64 -9.97
CA MET A 464 -0.64 24.41 -8.92
C MET A 464 -1.52 25.53 -9.49
N LYS A 465 -1.10 26.17 -10.60
CA LYS A 465 -1.93 27.14 -11.31
C LYS A 465 -3.18 26.48 -11.92
N LEU A 466 -3.05 25.30 -12.48
CA LEU A 466 -4.19 24.53 -12.97
C LEU A 466 -5.18 24.25 -11.84
N ALA A 467 -4.71 23.75 -10.71
CA ALA A 467 -5.55 23.47 -9.55
C ALA A 467 -6.27 24.74 -9.03
N GLU A 468 -5.58 25.87 -8.98
CA GLU A 468 -6.16 27.17 -8.57
C GLU A 468 -7.26 27.63 -9.55
N ASN A 469 -7.00 27.56 -10.88
CA ASN A 469 -7.95 27.99 -11.91
C ASN A 469 -9.21 27.11 -11.95
N THR A 470 -9.08 25.82 -11.65
CA THR A 470 -10.20 24.85 -11.63
C THR A 470 -10.82 24.70 -10.23
N LYS A 471 -10.29 25.37 -9.21
CA LYS A 471 -10.66 25.19 -7.79
C LYS A 471 -10.54 23.74 -7.31
N SER A 472 -9.58 23.02 -7.88
CA SER A 472 -9.36 21.61 -7.57
C SER A 472 -8.59 21.41 -6.28
N LYS A 473 -8.80 20.27 -5.62
CA LYS A 473 -7.85 19.72 -4.67
C LYS A 473 -6.56 19.34 -5.40
N PHE A 474 -5.43 19.38 -4.71
CA PHE A 474 -4.10 19.15 -5.28
C PHE A 474 -3.35 18.10 -4.48
N MET A 475 -2.68 17.17 -5.14
CA MET A 475 -1.86 16.13 -4.52
C MET A 475 -0.51 16.03 -5.23
N VAL A 476 0.57 15.94 -4.47
CA VAL A 476 1.88 15.50 -4.95
C VAL A 476 2.01 14.01 -4.62
N LEU A 477 2.02 13.16 -5.65
CA LEU A 477 2.21 11.73 -5.46
C LEU A 477 3.70 11.42 -5.31
N HIS A 478 4.11 11.19 -4.07
CA HIS A 478 5.47 10.77 -3.75
C HIS A 478 5.71 9.29 -4.06
N THR A 479 6.98 8.93 -4.23
CA THR A 479 7.42 7.53 -4.39
C THR A 479 8.14 6.98 -3.17
N ALA A 480 8.64 7.86 -2.29
CA ALA A 480 9.41 7.54 -1.09
C ALA A 480 8.58 7.71 0.19
N ALA A 481 8.43 6.66 0.99
CA ALA A 481 7.67 6.69 2.25
C ALA A 481 8.23 7.68 3.28
N ALA A 482 9.54 7.88 3.30
CA ALA A 482 10.22 8.81 4.22
C ALA A 482 10.03 10.29 3.87
N ARG A 483 9.71 10.60 2.59
CA ARG A 483 9.87 11.96 2.03
C ARG A 483 9.10 13.04 2.77
N VAL A 484 7.81 12.84 2.95
CA VAL A 484 6.94 13.87 3.56
C VAL A 484 7.36 14.12 5.01
N GLY A 485 7.56 13.06 5.80
CA GLY A 485 7.97 13.18 7.20
C GLY A 485 9.35 13.84 7.36
N ALA A 486 10.31 13.52 6.49
CA ALA A 486 11.63 14.14 6.50
C ALA A 486 11.57 15.63 6.09
N MET A 487 10.70 16.00 5.13
CA MET A 487 10.46 17.40 4.77
C MET A 487 9.77 18.17 5.90
N ASP A 488 8.76 17.58 6.55
CA ASP A 488 8.09 18.16 7.72
C ASP A 488 9.09 18.35 8.88
N ALA A 489 10.03 17.41 9.07
CA ALA A 489 11.13 17.54 10.04
C ALA A 489 12.21 18.57 9.63
N GLY A 490 12.11 19.14 8.42
CA GLY A 490 13.02 20.16 7.91
C GLY A 490 14.35 19.61 7.35
N CYS A 491 14.40 18.35 6.91
CA CYS A 491 15.57 17.77 6.24
C CYS A 491 15.66 18.26 4.78
N VAL A 492 15.81 19.55 4.59
CA VAL A 492 15.82 20.21 3.27
C VAL A 492 16.94 21.25 3.20
N THR A 493 17.73 21.19 2.14
CA THR A 493 18.85 22.10 1.89
C THR A 493 18.55 23.00 0.71
N GLU A 494 18.98 24.26 0.76
CA GLU A 494 18.94 25.14 -0.39
C GLU A 494 19.77 24.56 -1.55
N GLY A 495 19.23 24.55 -2.75
CA GLY A 495 19.86 23.90 -3.91
C GLY A 495 19.59 22.38 -4.01
N GLY A 496 18.88 21.78 -3.03
CA GLY A 496 18.55 20.34 -3.02
C GLY A 496 19.79 19.46 -2.83
N LEU A 497 19.76 18.24 -3.39
CA LEU A 497 20.85 17.28 -3.28
C LEU A 497 22.20 17.88 -3.70
N ALA A 498 22.25 18.60 -4.84
CA ALA A 498 23.48 19.23 -5.30
C ALA A 498 24.03 20.27 -4.32
N GLY A 499 23.15 21.10 -3.73
CA GLY A 499 23.55 22.07 -2.70
C GLY A 499 24.03 21.43 -1.40
N ALA A 500 23.42 20.30 -1.00
CA ALA A 500 23.82 19.59 0.21
C ALA A 500 25.23 18.99 0.10
N ILE A 501 25.56 18.35 -1.02
CA ILE A 501 26.86 17.68 -1.22
C ILE A 501 27.96 18.62 -1.74
N ASP A 502 27.63 19.84 -2.18
CA ASP A 502 28.62 20.77 -2.71
C ASP A 502 29.69 21.12 -1.66
N GLY A 503 30.94 20.79 -1.95
CA GLY A 503 32.08 21.00 -1.08
C GLY A 503 32.00 20.24 0.25
N ALA A 504 31.16 19.22 0.38
CA ALA A 504 31.13 18.34 1.53
C ALA A 504 32.41 17.48 1.59
N GLU A 505 33.07 17.46 2.75
CA GLU A 505 34.23 16.62 3.00
C GLU A 505 33.83 15.25 3.58
N VAL A 506 32.64 15.19 4.19
CA VAL A 506 32.02 13.97 4.71
C VAL A 506 30.55 13.92 4.26
N VAL A 507 30.11 12.77 3.76
CA VAL A 507 28.71 12.49 3.45
C VAL A 507 28.22 11.40 4.39
N TYR A 508 27.24 11.74 5.24
CA TYR A 508 26.55 10.77 6.07
C TYR A 508 25.28 10.31 5.34
N ASN A 509 25.32 9.12 4.79
CA ASN A 509 24.25 8.53 4.00
C ASN A 509 23.40 7.60 4.88
N LEU A 510 22.22 8.06 5.30
CA LEU A 510 21.24 7.27 6.04
C LEU A 510 20.27 6.61 5.06
N GLY A 511 20.62 5.44 4.54
CA GLY A 511 19.75 4.62 3.69
C GLY A 511 19.42 5.20 2.31
N ALA A 512 20.17 6.20 1.81
CA ALA A 512 19.96 6.76 0.48
C ALA A 512 20.77 5.98 -0.57
N ASP A 513 20.37 4.74 -0.84
CA ASP A 513 21.06 3.81 -1.73
C ASP A 513 21.06 4.22 -3.20
N GLU A 514 20.11 5.09 -3.58
CA GLU A 514 19.93 5.53 -4.97
C GLU A 514 20.88 6.66 -5.37
N VAL A 515 21.58 7.26 -4.38
CA VAL A 515 22.47 8.40 -4.63
C VAL A 515 23.87 7.93 -5.01
N GLU A 516 24.32 8.33 -6.18
CA GLU A 516 25.72 8.18 -6.60
C GLU A 516 26.56 9.28 -5.96
N ILE A 517 27.47 8.90 -5.05
CA ILE A 517 28.41 9.82 -4.41
C ILE A 517 29.76 9.68 -5.11
N ALA A 518 30.22 10.79 -5.73
CA ALA A 518 31.51 10.84 -6.41
C ALA A 518 32.69 10.58 -5.45
N ASP A 519 33.86 10.29 -6.01
CA ASP A 519 35.11 10.19 -5.24
C ASP A 519 35.50 11.56 -4.65
N GLY A 520 36.10 11.51 -3.45
CA GLY A 520 36.57 12.70 -2.73
C GLY A 520 36.10 12.75 -1.29
N PRO A 521 34.79 12.88 -0.99
CA PRO A 521 34.33 12.90 0.39
C PRO A 521 34.47 11.54 1.10
N PHE A 522 34.66 11.56 2.40
CA PHE A 522 34.52 10.39 3.26
C PHE A 522 33.05 10.03 3.38
N VAL A 523 32.67 8.78 3.12
CA VAL A 523 31.28 8.34 3.09
C VAL A 523 30.98 7.39 4.24
N VAL A 524 30.04 7.78 5.08
CA VAL A 524 29.42 6.91 6.08
C VAL A 524 28.10 6.40 5.52
N TYR A 525 27.93 5.10 5.46
CA TYR A 525 26.64 4.49 5.11
C TYR A 525 26.02 3.84 6.35
N GLN A 526 24.83 4.28 6.72
CA GLN A 526 23.99 3.65 7.72
C GLN A 526 22.75 3.09 7.05
N GLY A 527 22.56 1.77 7.09
CA GLY A 527 21.43 1.13 6.45
C GLY A 527 21.35 -0.36 6.74
N SER A 528 20.30 -1.00 6.25
CA SER A 528 19.98 -2.39 6.56
C SER A 528 20.52 -3.41 5.56
N HIS A 529 20.87 -2.99 4.33
CA HIS A 529 21.26 -3.87 3.23
C HIS A 529 22.59 -3.47 2.59
N GLY A 530 23.36 -4.47 2.16
CA GLY A 530 24.59 -4.29 1.41
C GLY A 530 24.34 -4.07 -0.08
N ASP A 531 23.78 -2.92 -0.42
CA ASP A 531 23.49 -2.49 -1.80
C ASP A 531 24.41 -1.33 -2.22
N ARG A 532 24.02 -0.52 -3.18
CA ARG A 532 24.82 0.53 -3.83
C ARG A 532 25.49 1.50 -2.83
N GLY A 533 24.73 2.00 -1.86
CA GLY A 533 25.22 2.89 -0.83
C GLY A 533 26.34 2.28 0.02
N ALA A 534 26.24 1.00 0.37
CA ALA A 534 27.26 0.29 1.14
C ALA A 534 28.57 0.12 0.36
N HIS A 535 28.52 -0.09 -0.94
CA HIS A 535 29.73 -0.30 -1.76
C HIS A 535 30.63 0.92 -1.81
N ARG A 536 30.06 2.13 -1.80
CA ARG A 536 30.83 3.39 -1.84
C ARG A 536 31.38 3.79 -0.45
N ALA A 537 30.81 3.25 0.62
CA ALA A 537 31.10 3.69 1.99
C ALA A 537 32.53 3.42 2.44
N ASP A 538 33.08 4.32 3.24
CA ASP A 538 34.33 4.15 4.01
C ASP A 538 34.04 3.52 5.37
N VAL A 539 32.86 3.80 5.95
CA VAL A 539 32.33 3.14 7.16
C VAL A 539 30.89 2.72 6.92
N ILE A 540 30.58 1.48 7.31
CA ILE A 540 29.21 0.95 7.27
C ILE A 540 28.75 0.74 8.71
N LEU A 541 27.58 1.29 9.03
CA LEU A 541 26.87 1.12 10.29
C LEU A 541 25.57 0.34 10.04
N PRO A 542 25.47 -0.92 10.52
CA PRO A 542 24.32 -1.77 10.25
C PRO A 542 23.07 -1.26 10.99
N GLY A 543 22.09 -0.78 10.23
CA GLY A 543 20.82 -0.28 10.73
C GLY A 543 19.68 -1.30 10.63
N ALA A 544 18.58 -1.02 11.34
CA ALA A 544 17.36 -1.79 11.28
C ALA A 544 16.61 -1.56 9.96
N ALA A 545 15.90 -2.59 9.47
CA ALA A 545 14.89 -2.44 8.43
C ALA A 545 13.55 -2.00 9.04
N TYR A 546 12.59 -1.56 8.21
CA TYR A 546 11.30 -1.00 8.68
C TYR A 546 10.48 -1.94 9.57
N THR A 547 10.58 -3.26 9.42
CA THR A 547 9.92 -4.24 10.28
C THR A 547 10.62 -4.49 11.60
N GLU A 548 11.84 -3.96 11.78
CA GLU A 548 12.76 -4.25 12.89
C GLU A 548 12.92 -3.07 13.84
N GLU A 549 12.38 -1.92 13.51
CA GLU A 549 12.28 -0.76 14.40
C GLU A 549 10.86 -0.20 14.42
N GLN A 550 10.55 0.57 15.45
CA GLN A 550 9.34 1.37 15.50
C GLN A 550 9.66 2.74 14.88
N GLY A 551 8.71 3.32 14.14
CA GLY A 551 8.93 4.64 13.55
C GLY A 551 7.66 5.32 13.09
N LEU A 552 7.72 6.64 12.96
CA LEU A 552 6.68 7.46 12.37
C LEU A 552 6.98 7.63 10.87
N PHE A 553 5.95 7.44 10.05
CA PHE A 553 5.98 7.76 8.63
C PHE A 553 4.82 8.69 8.29
N VAL A 554 5.03 9.57 7.32
CA VAL A 554 3.98 10.49 6.85
C VAL A 554 3.73 10.18 5.38
N ASN A 555 2.51 9.77 5.07
CA ASN A 555 2.16 9.35 3.73
C ASN A 555 1.99 10.52 2.74
N THR A 556 1.70 10.21 1.47
CA THR A 556 1.59 11.19 0.37
C THR A 556 0.45 12.21 0.54
N GLU A 557 -0.52 11.97 1.44
CA GLU A 557 -1.58 12.95 1.80
C GLU A 557 -1.25 13.73 3.08
N GLY A 558 -0.11 13.44 3.75
CA GLY A 558 0.31 14.11 4.97
C GLY A 558 -0.24 13.50 6.26
N ARG A 559 -0.67 12.26 6.24
CA ARG A 559 -1.14 11.48 7.40
C ARG A 559 0.04 10.89 8.15
N PRO A 560 0.30 11.29 9.41
CA PRO A 560 1.29 10.64 10.25
C PRO A 560 0.81 9.25 10.67
N GLN A 561 1.61 8.22 10.44
CA GLN A 561 1.26 6.83 10.74
C GLN A 561 2.38 6.17 11.54
N LEU A 562 2.01 5.38 12.57
CA LEU A 562 2.95 4.73 13.46
C LEU A 562 3.21 3.29 12.99
N ALA A 563 4.42 3.03 12.52
CA ALA A 563 4.92 1.68 12.26
C ALA A 563 5.39 1.02 13.56
N LEU A 564 4.94 -0.20 13.83
CA LEU A 564 5.36 -0.98 15.00
C LEU A 564 6.40 -2.03 14.61
N ARG A 565 7.31 -2.31 15.52
CA ARG A 565 8.35 -3.33 15.33
C ARG A 565 7.75 -4.74 15.39
N ALA A 566 7.91 -5.51 14.31
CA ALA A 566 7.46 -6.90 14.21
C ALA A 566 8.59 -7.92 14.42
N ALA A 567 9.84 -7.55 14.09
CA ALA A 567 11.02 -8.42 14.17
C ALA A 567 12.18 -7.69 14.87
N PHE A 568 13.33 -8.33 14.94
CA PHE A 568 14.54 -7.73 15.53
C PHE A 568 15.65 -7.69 14.48
N PRO A 569 16.50 -6.66 14.50
CA PRO A 569 17.65 -6.57 13.60
C PRO A 569 18.57 -7.81 13.74
N PRO A 570 19.22 -8.26 12.65
CA PRO A 570 20.15 -9.36 12.69
C PRO A 570 21.50 -8.97 13.29
N GLY A 571 22.22 -9.96 13.84
CA GLY A 571 23.58 -9.78 14.33
C GLY A 571 23.73 -8.64 15.33
N GLU A 572 24.64 -7.71 15.04
CA GLU A 572 24.92 -6.51 15.82
C GLU A 572 24.17 -5.26 15.35
N ALA A 573 23.33 -5.36 14.32
CA ALA A 573 22.55 -4.24 13.81
C ALA A 573 21.66 -3.61 14.90
N LYS A 574 21.47 -2.28 14.83
CA LYS A 574 20.74 -1.48 15.82
C LYS A 574 19.66 -0.64 15.15
N GLU A 575 18.71 -0.16 15.96
CA GLU A 575 17.73 0.83 15.53
C GLU A 575 18.44 2.11 15.05
N ASN A 576 17.97 2.71 13.97
CA ASN A 576 18.66 3.79 13.29
C ASN A 576 18.90 5.01 14.19
N TRP A 577 17.91 5.42 14.97
CA TRP A 577 18.03 6.54 15.91
C TRP A 577 19.07 6.27 17.01
N ALA A 578 19.20 5.02 17.47
CA ALA A 578 20.12 4.65 18.54
C ALA A 578 21.60 4.74 18.09
N ILE A 579 21.88 4.41 16.81
CA ILE A 579 23.20 4.59 16.21
C ILE A 579 23.56 6.09 16.18
N LEU A 580 22.65 6.94 15.74
CA LEU A 580 22.86 8.40 15.69
C LEU A 580 23.07 8.99 17.09
N ARG A 581 22.28 8.51 18.07
CA ARG A 581 22.45 8.89 19.48
C ARG A 581 23.82 8.50 20.02
N ALA A 582 24.31 7.29 19.72
CA ALA A 582 25.64 6.83 20.13
C ALA A 582 26.75 7.67 19.47
N LEU A 583 26.63 7.94 18.16
CA LEU A 583 27.57 8.78 17.44
C LEU A 583 27.64 10.21 18.01
N SER A 584 26.51 10.77 18.43
CA SER A 584 26.48 12.10 19.05
C SER A 584 27.31 12.18 20.34
N ALA A 585 27.37 11.08 21.09
CA ALA A 585 28.20 11.00 22.28
C ALA A 585 29.72 10.96 21.94
N GLU A 586 30.12 10.22 20.91
CA GLU A 586 31.50 10.19 20.41
C GLU A 586 31.96 11.56 19.86
N LEU A 587 31.03 12.34 19.31
CA LEU A 587 31.30 13.72 18.86
C LEU A 587 31.32 14.73 19.99
N GLY A 588 31.04 14.33 21.25
CA GLY A 588 31.02 15.20 22.43
C GLY A 588 29.82 16.13 22.54
N ALA A 589 28.78 15.92 21.72
CA ALA A 589 27.53 16.70 21.70
C ALA A 589 26.33 15.75 21.81
N THR A 590 26.25 15.05 22.94
CA THR A 590 25.26 14.00 23.19
C THR A 590 23.82 14.51 23.03
N GLN A 591 23.04 13.89 22.14
CA GLN A 591 21.63 14.20 21.96
C GLN A 591 20.80 13.86 23.23
N PRO A 592 19.79 14.67 23.59
CA PRO A 592 19.18 14.64 24.93
C PRO A 592 18.20 13.49 25.19
N TRP A 593 17.84 12.71 24.15
CA TRP A 593 16.90 11.61 24.27
C TRP A 593 17.60 10.26 24.45
N ASP A 594 17.14 9.46 25.42
CA ASP A 594 17.65 8.11 25.69
C ASP A 594 16.66 7.01 25.23
N THR A 595 15.49 7.39 24.73
CA THR A 595 14.45 6.48 24.23
C THR A 595 13.81 7.03 22.97
N GLN A 596 13.28 6.14 22.14
CA GLN A 596 12.50 6.55 20.96
C GLN A 596 11.28 7.42 21.33
N ALA A 597 10.62 7.14 22.43
CA ALA A 597 9.52 7.97 22.93
C ALA A 597 9.98 9.38 23.31
N GLY A 598 11.21 9.53 23.83
CA GLY A 598 11.83 10.83 24.10
C GLY A 598 12.14 11.58 22.81
N LEU A 599 12.71 10.89 21.83
CA LEU A 599 12.99 11.44 20.51
C LEU A 599 11.70 11.89 19.80
N ARG A 600 10.64 11.07 19.83
CA ARG A 600 9.34 11.43 19.24
C ARG A 600 8.73 12.65 19.91
N ARG A 601 8.82 12.77 21.24
CA ARG A 601 8.36 14.00 21.94
C ARG A 601 9.08 15.22 21.43
N ALA A 602 10.41 15.18 21.33
CA ALA A 602 11.19 16.30 20.81
C ALA A 602 10.81 16.64 19.35
N LEU A 603 10.60 15.64 18.51
CA LEU A 603 10.10 15.84 17.15
C LEU A 603 8.72 16.50 17.12
N VAL A 604 7.77 16.07 17.96
CA VAL A 604 6.42 16.62 18.02
C VAL A 604 6.39 18.01 18.66
N GLU A 605 7.30 18.31 19.58
CA GLU A 605 7.48 19.68 20.10
C GLU A 605 7.91 20.66 19.00
N ASP A 606 8.80 20.24 18.09
CA ASP A 606 9.24 21.04 16.95
C ASP A 606 8.22 21.06 15.80
N VAL A 607 7.50 19.96 15.59
CA VAL A 607 6.56 19.75 14.48
C VAL A 607 5.24 19.18 15.02
N PRO A 608 4.35 20.00 15.59
CA PRO A 608 3.20 19.55 16.39
C PRO A 608 2.21 18.65 15.64
N HIS A 609 1.95 18.88 14.35
CA HIS A 609 0.99 18.08 13.57
C HIS A 609 1.42 16.61 13.40
N LEU A 610 2.69 16.29 13.65
CA LEU A 610 3.15 14.89 13.64
C LEU A 610 2.70 14.08 14.87
N GLY A 611 2.15 14.76 15.87
CA GLY A 611 1.55 14.13 17.05
C GLY A 611 0.13 13.60 16.82
N ASP A 612 -0.56 14.09 15.79
CA ASP A 612 -1.94 13.71 15.46
C ASP A 612 -1.95 12.44 14.60
N ILE A 613 -1.61 11.32 15.22
CA ILE A 613 -1.50 10.03 14.53
C ILE A 613 -2.80 9.67 13.82
N ASP A 614 -2.67 9.22 12.57
CA ASP A 614 -3.76 8.80 11.69
C ASP A 614 -4.73 9.92 11.27
N GLN A 615 -4.33 11.19 11.41
CA GLN A 615 -5.12 12.34 10.99
C GLN A 615 -4.36 13.19 9.97
N VAL A 616 -5.07 13.72 8.98
CA VAL A 616 -4.48 14.62 7.98
C VAL A 616 -4.67 16.06 8.44
N ALA A 617 -3.56 16.74 8.70
CA ALA A 617 -3.57 18.16 9.05
C ALA A 617 -3.93 19.02 7.84
N GLU A 618 -4.82 19.98 8.00
CA GLU A 618 -5.16 20.94 6.95
C GLU A 618 -3.93 21.76 6.52
N ASN A 619 -3.77 21.93 5.22
CA ASN A 619 -2.72 22.75 4.63
C ASN A 619 -3.28 24.07 4.12
N THR A 620 -2.63 25.17 4.46
CA THR A 620 -2.93 26.46 3.86
C THR A 620 -2.44 26.48 2.42
N TRP A 621 -3.35 26.66 1.46
CA TRP A 621 -2.98 26.78 0.06
C TRP A 621 -2.11 28.01 -0.20
N LYS A 622 -0.94 27.77 -0.79
CA LYS A 622 -0.03 28.82 -1.25
C LYS A 622 0.65 28.34 -2.52
N ARG A 623 0.29 28.95 -3.64
CA ARG A 623 0.87 28.61 -4.93
C ARG A 623 2.33 29.10 -5.02
N GLU A 624 3.19 28.26 -5.58
CA GLU A 624 4.56 28.65 -5.93
C GLU A 624 4.59 29.75 -7.01
N PRO A 625 5.59 30.61 -6.99
CA PRO A 625 5.76 31.64 -8.01
C PRO A 625 5.77 31.01 -9.42
N LEU A 626 4.95 31.58 -10.32
CA LEU A 626 4.78 31.03 -11.65
C LEU A 626 6.09 31.11 -12.46
N LYS A 627 6.52 29.97 -12.98
CA LYS A 627 7.70 29.83 -13.84
C LYS A 627 7.29 29.15 -15.15
N LYS A 628 8.06 29.41 -16.22
CA LYS A 628 7.85 28.77 -17.52
C LYS A 628 8.74 27.51 -17.60
N PRO A 629 8.16 26.32 -17.79
CA PRO A 629 8.94 25.10 -17.96
C PRO A 629 9.62 25.05 -19.33
N ALA A 630 10.63 24.21 -19.47
CA ALA A 630 11.27 23.89 -20.74
C ALA A 630 10.30 23.15 -21.68
N LYS A 631 10.66 23.02 -22.94
CA LYS A 631 9.93 22.16 -23.89
C LYS A 631 10.54 20.76 -23.85
N ALA A 632 9.94 19.88 -23.07
CA ALA A 632 10.36 18.48 -22.96
C ALA A 632 9.18 17.60 -22.54
N SER A 633 9.27 16.31 -22.80
CA SER A 633 8.29 15.32 -22.36
C SER A 633 8.28 15.19 -20.83
N LEU A 634 7.14 14.85 -20.28
CA LEU A 634 7.00 14.44 -18.87
C LEU A 634 7.26 12.94 -18.79
N ARG A 635 8.19 12.56 -17.91
CA ARG A 635 8.55 11.16 -17.65
C ARG A 635 7.91 10.66 -16.37
N TYR A 636 7.86 9.36 -16.18
CA TYR A 636 7.43 8.71 -14.95
C TYR A 636 8.63 8.46 -14.03
N ALA A 637 8.39 8.47 -12.73
CA ALA A 637 9.43 8.28 -11.73
C ALA A 637 9.89 6.82 -11.63
N VAL A 638 8.98 5.87 -11.79
CA VAL A 638 9.22 4.45 -11.63
C VAL A 638 9.34 3.77 -12.98
N ASN A 639 10.51 3.15 -13.24
CA ASN A 639 10.76 2.37 -14.45
C ASN A 639 10.56 0.87 -14.23
N ASP A 640 10.76 0.41 -13.00
CA ASP A 640 10.60 -0.99 -12.59
C ASP A 640 9.95 -1.00 -11.20
N PHE A 641 8.67 -1.32 -11.17
CA PHE A 641 7.86 -1.35 -9.95
C PHE A 641 8.44 -2.25 -8.86
N TYR A 642 9.04 -3.38 -9.27
CA TYR A 642 9.48 -4.42 -8.34
C TYR A 642 10.85 -4.16 -7.71
N LEU A 643 11.68 -3.25 -8.23
CA LEU A 643 13.07 -3.07 -7.81
C LEU A 643 13.40 -1.64 -7.32
N THR A 644 12.45 -0.96 -6.70
CA THR A 644 12.55 0.48 -6.36
C THR A 644 13.45 0.78 -5.15
N ASN A 645 13.77 -0.19 -4.28
CA ASN A 645 14.54 0.04 -3.06
C ASN A 645 15.46 -1.16 -2.74
N PRO A 646 16.41 -1.05 -1.79
CA PRO A 646 17.39 -2.11 -1.52
C PRO A 646 16.76 -3.41 -0.99
N ILE A 647 15.66 -3.36 -0.24
CA ILE A 647 14.96 -4.56 0.24
C ILE A 647 14.36 -5.31 -0.96
N ALA A 648 13.70 -4.57 -1.85
CA ALA A 648 13.09 -5.12 -3.05
C ALA A 648 14.15 -5.71 -4.02
N ARG A 649 15.31 -5.05 -4.17
CA ARG A 649 16.42 -5.57 -4.97
C ARG A 649 17.07 -6.82 -4.37
N ALA A 650 17.01 -7.01 -3.06
CA ALA A 650 17.48 -8.22 -2.39
C ALA A 650 16.48 -9.39 -2.47
N SER A 651 15.22 -9.14 -2.88
CA SER A 651 14.16 -10.15 -2.98
C SER A 651 14.26 -10.96 -4.26
N GLU A 652 14.27 -12.31 -4.15
CA GLU A 652 14.19 -13.19 -5.31
C GLU A 652 12.83 -13.14 -5.98
N VAL A 653 11.75 -13.02 -5.18
CA VAL A 653 10.39 -12.91 -5.69
C VAL A 653 10.23 -11.65 -6.52
N MET A 654 10.76 -10.51 -6.04
CA MET A 654 10.72 -9.25 -6.79
C MET A 654 11.56 -9.31 -8.07
N ALA A 655 12.73 -9.96 -8.04
CA ALA A 655 13.58 -10.15 -9.22
C ALA A 655 12.87 -11.01 -10.30
N GLU A 656 12.19 -12.07 -9.89
CA GLU A 656 11.41 -12.92 -10.80
C GLU A 656 10.26 -12.13 -11.46
N LEU A 657 9.52 -11.35 -10.66
CA LEU A 657 8.43 -10.51 -11.17
C LEU A 657 8.91 -9.41 -12.11
N SER A 658 10.03 -8.76 -11.79
CA SER A 658 10.68 -7.79 -12.67
C SER A 658 11.04 -8.41 -14.03
N ALA A 659 11.63 -9.60 -14.02
CA ALA A 659 11.99 -10.33 -15.24
C ALA A 659 10.75 -10.68 -16.09
N LEU A 660 9.67 -11.13 -15.44
CA LEU A 660 8.40 -11.42 -16.11
C LEU A 660 7.76 -10.18 -16.70
N ALA A 661 7.75 -9.06 -15.95
CA ALA A 661 7.19 -7.79 -16.42
C ALA A 661 7.97 -7.26 -17.65
N LYS A 662 9.31 -7.36 -17.65
CA LYS A 662 10.15 -7.00 -18.80
C LYS A 662 9.86 -7.90 -20.00
N ALA A 663 9.81 -9.22 -19.80
CA ALA A 663 9.51 -10.17 -20.88
C ALA A 663 8.14 -9.91 -21.53
N ARG A 664 7.14 -9.45 -20.77
CA ARG A 664 5.82 -9.06 -21.31
C ARG A 664 5.90 -7.77 -22.13
N LYS A 665 6.64 -6.75 -21.65
CA LYS A 665 6.84 -5.49 -22.38
C LYS A 665 7.58 -5.70 -23.71
N ASP A 666 8.49 -6.67 -23.76
CA ASP A 666 9.29 -7.01 -24.93
C ASP A 666 8.59 -7.99 -25.90
N ALA A 667 7.50 -8.65 -25.46
CA ALA A 667 6.73 -9.53 -26.31
C ALA A 667 6.03 -8.74 -27.42
N PRO A 668 6.11 -9.17 -28.70
CA PRO A 668 5.37 -8.50 -29.77
C PRO A 668 3.88 -8.54 -29.43
N MET A 669 3.23 -7.36 -29.49
CA MET A 669 1.78 -7.29 -29.36
C MET A 669 1.18 -8.28 -30.35
N ALA A 670 0.48 -9.30 -29.87
CA ALA A 670 -0.30 -10.16 -30.73
C ALA A 670 -1.29 -9.26 -31.47
N ALA A 671 -1.19 -9.23 -32.80
CA ALA A 671 -2.13 -8.49 -33.61
C ALA A 671 -3.54 -9.00 -33.27
N GLU A 672 -4.37 -8.13 -32.70
CA GLU A 672 -5.79 -8.34 -32.49
C GLU A 672 -6.52 -8.50 -33.82
#